data_a8ee1d589eb118521c89aa0f7e59176b
#
_entry.id   a8ee1d589eb118521c89aa0f7e59176b
#
_cell.length_a   1.000
_cell.length_b   1.000
_cell.length_c   1.000
_cell.angle_alpha   90.00
_cell.angle_beta   90.00
_cell.angle_gamma   90.00
#
_symmetry.space_group_name_H-M   'P 1'
#
loop_
_entity.id
_entity.type
_entity.pdbx_description
1 polymer ?
#
loop_
_entity_poly.entity_id
_entity_poly.type
_entity_poly.pdbx_seq_one_letter_code
_entity_poly.pdbx_strand_id
1 'polypeptide(L)'
;SREKLDSYYCVLFNDEHHSYDHVIYSLQRALGCELGEAQLHTTAIDKEGRRAVKAGHYASCQEAKEEIKRHSENVSQRPLHVEVLHADVMAHQKFALRLGSWLNKLMGYSSDFRQIFCQICLKEEAGSEKPCFISRLMLWDAKLHKGARKVLHELIFSSFFMEMEYKKLFAVEFVKYYKTLQKEYISDDHDRVLSVTALSVQMFTVPTLARHLIEEQNVITTITETLLEVLPEYLDKNDKFNFQGYSQDKLNRVYAVIFDLRYVLVSKPAVWTDRLRERFLEGFVSFLRILTCMQGMEEIKRQIGQHIEVDPDWEAAIAIQMQLKNILLMFQEWCACDEELLLRAYRECHKAVLRCGTSGRLREKTAFHLCGHTLESRPYRVSADPVSIHLPLSRTLAGLHVRLSKTGAISRLHEFISPEEFQVELLVEYPLRCLVLVAQVAAEMWRRNGLSLISQVFYYQDVKCREEMYDKDIIMLQIGAAFMDPNQFLLLILQRYELADAFRKVKLSKDPDLIKQYNMLIEEMLQILIYVTGERYVPGVSNVTKEEVVMREIIHLLCIEPMAHSAITKSLPENENNETGLENVIDKVATFKKPGVSGHGVYELKDECLKEFNMFFYHYTKTQHSKAEHTQKKRRKQENRDEALPPPPPPEFSPAFSNVVRILNCDVMMHILRTILQRAVELETHLWTEAMIQMVLHLLSLGLLEEKQQLQKSPEEEVTFDFYHKATRMGSSALNAVNVLMLLEKLKRVPQLEAQKDTVNWILQMFDTVKRLREKSSVTTVMSTSGSEATKGDEAQSTQDKEKAERKRKAEAARLHRQKIMAQMSALQRNFIETHKLLYENTLEAQGKDDAVMEEESMSSAIDCSKIALGPKRGPSVAEKEVLTCILCQEEQEVKLESAAMVLSACVQKSTALTQNRSRILELSG
;
A
#
# COMPACT_ATOMS: atom_id res chain seq x y z
N SER A 1 6.08 -68.34 -10.49
CA SER A 1 4.78 -67.81 -10.34
C SER A 1 4.43 -66.73 -11.34
N ARG A 2 3.77 -67.14 -12.41
CA ARG A 2 3.29 -66.28 -13.50
C ARG A 2 2.19 -65.30 -13.06
N GLU A 3 1.54 -65.51 -11.95
CA GLU A 3 0.43 -64.66 -11.46
C GLU A 3 0.86 -63.31 -10.91
N LYS A 4 2.14 -63.09 -10.63
CA LYS A 4 2.65 -61.76 -10.17
C LYS A 4 3.02 -60.80 -11.30
N LEU A 5 3.09 -61.25 -12.55
CA LEU A 5 3.52 -60.46 -13.71
C LEU A 5 2.44 -59.54 -14.27
N ASP A 6 1.15 -59.74 -13.93
CA ASP A 6 -0.01 -58.98 -14.40
C ASP A 6 -0.78 -58.28 -13.28
N SER A 7 -0.11 -57.81 -12.23
CA SER A 7 -0.78 -57.07 -11.19
C SER A 7 -0.64 -55.54 -11.38
N TYR A 8 -1.78 -54.90 -11.29
CA TYR A 8 -1.92 -53.45 -11.43
C TYR A 8 -2.52 -52.84 -10.16
N TYR A 9 -2.34 -51.55 -10.00
CA TYR A 9 -2.92 -50.74 -8.95
C TYR A 9 -3.74 -49.61 -9.54
N CYS A 10 -4.96 -49.40 -9.02
CA CYS A 10 -5.74 -48.20 -9.20
C CYS A 10 -5.29 -47.21 -8.14
N VAL A 11 -4.63 -46.11 -8.57
CA VAL A 11 -4.01 -45.13 -7.69
C VAL A 11 -4.78 -43.81 -7.80
N LEU A 12 -5.33 -43.37 -6.67
CA LEU A 12 -5.98 -42.09 -6.55
C LEU A 12 -4.98 -41.05 -6.02
N PHE A 13 -4.95 -39.86 -6.69
CA PHE A 13 -4.08 -38.77 -6.36
C PHE A 13 -4.87 -37.67 -5.67
N ASN A 14 -4.18 -36.92 -4.79
CA ASN A 14 -4.74 -35.71 -4.18
C ASN A 14 -4.87 -34.59 -5.21
N ASP A 15 -5.87 -33.73 -5.03
CA ASP A 15 -6.03 -32.48 -5.72
C ASP A 15 -6.59 -31.39 -4.79
N GLU A 16 -6.67 -30.15 -5.26
CA GLU A 16 -7.19 -29.03 -4.48
C GLU A 16 -8.67 -28.69 -4.80
N HIS A 17 -9.34 -29.51 -5.60
CA HIS A 17 -10.69 -29.22 -6.08
C HIS A 17 -11.79 -30.02 -5.39
N HIS A 18 -11.43 -31.09 -4.73
CA HIS A 18 -12.38 -32.01 -4.10
C HIS A 18 -12.28 -31.94 -2.58
N SER A 19 -13.44 -31.79 -1.93
CA SER A 19 -13.51 -31.87 -0.48
C SER A 19 -13.27 -33.30 0.03
N TYR A 20 -12.85 -33.37 1.27
CA TYR A 20 -12.60 -34.66 1.96
C TYR A 20 -13.82 -35.61 1.88
N ASP A 21 -15.02 -35.08 2.16
CA ASP A 21 -16.26 -35.83 2.10
C ASP A 21 -16.63 -36.27 0.69
N HIS A 22 -16.31 -35.45 -0.32
CA HIS A 22 -16.54 -35.80 -1.71
C HIS A 22 -15.66 -37.00 -2.15
N VAL A 23 -14.40 -37.04 -1.72
CA VAL A 23 -13.52 -38.20 -1.99
C VAL A 23 -14.01 -39.42 -1.29
N ILE A 24 -14.44 -39.34 -0.02
CA ILE A 24 -15.02 -40.49 0.74
C ILE A 24 -16.27 -40.98 0.01
N TYR A 25 -17.20 -40.11 -0.35
CA TYR A 25 -18.41 -40.48 -1.08
C TYR A 25 -18.09 -41.19 -2.40
N SER A 26 -17.18 -40.64 -3.19
CA SER A 26 -16.79 -41.25 -4.48
C SER A 26 -16.19 -42.62 -4.33
N LEU A 27 -15.33 -42.84 -3.31
CA LEU A 27 -14.72 -44.13 -3.01
C LEU A 27 -15.75 -45.17 -2.54
N GLN A 28 -16.66 -44.79 -1.66
CA GLN A 28 -17.73 -45.67 -1.21
C GLN A 28 -18.63 -46.13 -2.35
N ARG A 29 -18.99 -45.21 -3.24
CA ARG A 29 -19.85 -45.51 -4.39
C ARG A 29 -19.16 -46.33 -5.47
N ALA A 30 -17.90 -46.03 -5.76
CA ALA A 30 -17.15 -46.65 -6.85
C ALA A 30 -16.60 -48.02 -6.43
N LEU A 31 -16.15 -48.17 -5.19
CA LEU A 31 -15.46 -49.40 -4.75
C LEU A 31 -16.32 -50.26 -3.82
N GLY A 32 -17.45 -49.74 -3.32
CA GLY A 32 -18.30 -50.43 -2.37
C GLY A 32 -17.65 -50.66 -0.99
N CYS A 33 -16.63 -49.86 -0.64
CA CYS A 33 -15.90 -49.97 0.61
C CYS A 33 -16.69 -49.36 1.78
N GLU A 34 -16.40 -49.80 3.00
CA GLU A 34 -16.99 -49.25 4.20
C GLU A 34 -16.48 -47.84 4.48
N LEU A 35 -17.25 -47.04 5.23
CA LEU A 35 -16.93 -45.67 5.57
C LEU A 35 -15.52 -45.52 6.18
N GLY A 36 -15.18 -46.39 7.14
CA GLY A 36 -13.85 -46.36 7.79
C GLY A 36 -12.70 -46.64 6.84
N GLU A 37 -12.89 -47.51 5.84
CA GLU A 37 -11.88 -47.77 4.80
C GLU A 37 -11.74 -46.60 3.85
N ALA A 38 -12.85 -45.97 3.40
CA ALA A 38 -12.84 -44.76 2.59
C ALA A 38 -12.15 -43.60 3.30
N GLN A 39 -12.39 -43.41 4.60
CA GLN A 39 -11.73 -42.42 5.42
C GLN A 39 -10.22 -42.66 5.54
N LEU A 40 -9.79 -43.92 5.73
CA LEU A 40 -8.36 -44.28 5.75
C LEU A 40 -7.67 -44.00 4.41
N HIS A 41 -8.33 -44.30 3.30
CA HIS A 41 -7.82 -43.97 1.97
C HIS A 41 -7.71 -42.47 1.80
N THR A 42 -8.75 -41.72 2.09
CA THR A 42 -8.78 -40.25 1.93
C THR A 42 -7.71 -39.57 2.80
N THR A 43 -7.58 -39.99 4.07
CA THR A 43 -6.54 -39.47 4.99
C THR A 43 -5.13 -39.78 4.45
N ALA A 44 -4.91 -40.96 3.89
CA ALA A 44 -3.59 -41.28 3.34
C ALA A 44 -3.30 -40.53 2.03
N ILE A 45 -4.32 -40.29 1.20
CA ILE A 45 -4.21 -39.51 -0.03
C ILE A 45 -3.84 -38.04 0.31
N ASP A 46 -4.53 -37.43 1.25
CA ASP A 46 -4.22 -36.08 1.73
C ASP A 46 -2.80 -35.98 2.32
N LYS A 47 -2.42 -36.98 3.13
CA LYS A 47 -1.10 -37.00 3.82
C LYS A 47 0.07 -37.28 2.86
N GLU A 48 -0.09 -38.25 1.95
CA GLU A 48 0.99 -38.79 1.11
C GLU A 48 0.90 -38.29 -0.33
N GLY A 49 -0.21 -37.64 -0.70
CA GLY A 49 -0.51 -37.14 -2.04
C GLY A 49 -1.06 -38.18 -3.02
N ARG A 50 -1.03 -39.45 -2.68
CA ARG A 50 -1.65 -40.56 -3.45
C ARG A 50 -1.74 -41.84 -2.65
N ARG A 51 -2.68 -42.69 -3.06
CA ARG A 51 -2.79 -44.06 -2.51
C ARG A 51 -3.37 -45.05 -3.52
N ALA A 52 -2.87 -46.25 -3.52
CA ALA A 52 -3.50 -47.38 -4.22
C ALA A 52 -4.80 -47.76 -3.49
N VAL A 53 -5.94 -47.60 -4.12
CA VAL A 53 -7.28 -47.87 -3.56
C VAL A 53 -7.81 -49.25 -4.00
N LYS A 54 -7.25 -49.80 -5.05
CA LYS A 54 -7.57 -51.17 -5.52
C LYS A 54 -6.33 -51.83 -6.18
N ALA A 55 -6.19 -53.11 -6.00
CA ALA A 55 -5.17 -53.92 -6.64
C ALA A 55 -5.83 -55.09 -7.39
N GLY A 56 -5.27 -55.50 -8.55
CA GLY A 56 -5.81 -56.59 -9.32
C GLY A 56 -5.29 -56.65 -10.75
N HIS A 57 -6.02 -57.30 -11.64
CA HIS A 57 -5.74 -57.27 -13.07
C HIS A 57 -6.07 -55.93 -13.68
N TYR A 58 -5.46 -55.58 -14.80
CA TYR A 58 -5.63 -54.31 -15.52
C TYR A 58 -7.10 -53.95 -15.70
N ALA A 59 -7.92 -54.88 -16.22
CA ALA A 59 -9.33 -54.63 -16.46
C ALA A 59 -10.10 -54.21 -15.20
N SER A 60 -9.85 -54.90 -14.06
CA SER A 60 -10.49 -54.58 -12.78
C SER A 60 -10.04 -53.22 -12.20
N CYS A 61 -8.79 -52.86 -12.38
CA CYS A 61 -8.29 -51.54 -11.97
C CYS A 61 -8.79 -50.44 -12.88
N GLN A 62 -8.94 -50.70 -14.17
CA GLN A 62 -9.49 -49.77 -15.14
C GLN A 62 -10.97 -49.49 -14.87
N GLU A 63 -11.75 -50.55 -14.58
CA GLU A 63 -13.14 -50.40 -14.17
C GLU A 63 -13.26 -49.53 -12.90
N ALA A 64 -12.43 -49.74 -11.89
CA ALA A 64 -12.40 -48.95 -10.68
C ALA A 64 -12.07 -47.49 -10.97
N LYS A 65 -11.10 -47.23 -11.84
CA LYS A 65 -10.74 -45.87 -12.31
C LYS A 65 -11.95 -45.16 -12.93
N GLU A 66 -12.65 -45.86 -13.86
CA GLU A 66 -13.80 -45.26 -14.56
C GLU A 66 -14.96 -45.00 -13.57
N GLU A 67 -15.20 -45.91 -12.64
CA GLU A 67 -16.23 -45.74 -11.61
C GLU A 67 -15.93 -44.60 -10.65
N ILE A 68 -14.68 -44.43 -10.19
CA ILE A 68 -14.27 -43.31 -9.33
C ILE A 68 -14.45 -41.99 -10.11
N LYS A 69 -14.01 -41.90 -11.34
CA LYS A 69 -14.19 -40.73 -12.17
C LYS A 69 -15.67 -40.39 -12.34
N ARG A 70 -16.49 -41.34 -12.72
CA ARG A 70 -17.93 -41.16 -12.94
C ARG A 70 -18.65 -40.65 -11.70
N HIS A 71 -18.37 -41.21 -10.54
CA HIS A 71 -19.00 -40.76 -9.29
C HIS A 71 -18.51 -39.43 -8.82
N SER A 72 -17.26 -39.05 -9.09
CA SER A 72 -16.72 -37.74 -8.76
C SER A 72 -17.22 -36.63 -9.71
N GLU A 73 -17.44 -36.92 -10.98
CA GLU A 73 -18.03 -35.99 -11.95
C GLU A 73 -19.48 -35.60 -11.61
N ASN A 74 -20.23 -36.44 -10.95
CA ASN A 74 -21.62 -36.16 -10.57
C ASN A 74 -21.74 -35.05 -9.52
N VAL A 75 -20.68 -34.72 -8.83
CA VAL A 75 -20.67 -33.74 -7.73
C VAL A 75 -19.80 -32.51 -8.07
N SER A 76 -18.80 -32.68 -8.94
CA SER A 76 -17.90 -31.61 -9.38
C SER A 76 -17.70 -31.68 -10.89
N GLN A 77 -17.50 -30.54 -11.54
CA GLN A 77 -17.25 -30.47 -12.99
C GLN A 77 -15.92 -31.13 -13.41
N ARG A 78 -15.07 -31.49 -12.49
CA ARG A 78 -13.80 -32.17 -12.73
C ARG A 78 -13.78 -33.51 -12.03
N PRO A 79 -13.41 -34.60 -12.74
CA PRO A 79 -13.23 -35.89 -12.10
C PRO A 79 -11.98 -35.94 -11.23
N LEU A 80 -11.98 -36.80 -10.20
CA LEU A 80 -10.80 -37.12 -9.42
C LEU A 80 -9.68 -37.68 -10.32
N HIS A 81 -8.44 -37.33 -10.04
CA HIS A 81 -7.27 -37.84 -10.75
C HIS A 81 -6.94 -39.26 -10.33
N VAL A 82 -7.19 -40.22 -11.20
CA VAL A 82 -6.95 -41.64 -10.97
C VAL A 82 -6.14 -42.25 -12.10
N GLU A 83 -5.10 -43.01 -11.76
CA GLU A 83 -4.25 -43.70 -12.73
C GLU A 83 -4.18 -45.20 -12.43
N VAL A 84 -4.06 -45.99 -13.48
CA VAL A 84 -3.77 -47.42 -13.35
C VAL A 84 -2.29 -47.68 -13.63
N LEU A 85 -1.56 -48.14 -12.61
CA LEU A 85 -0.13 -48.34 -12.67
C LEU A 85 0.23 -49.82 -12.48
N HIS A 86 1.17 -50.32 -13.30
CA HIS A 86 1.72 -51.61 -13.13
C HIS A 86 2.48 -51.74 -11.82
N ALA A 87 2.43 -52.95 -11.20
CA ALA A 87 3.08 -53.22 -9.91
C ALA A 87 4.59 -52.91 -9.91
N ASP A 88 5.28 -53.17 -11.00
CA ASP A 88 6.71 -52.87 -11.13
C ASP A 88 6.96 -51.36 -11.15
N VAL A 89 6.10 -50.58 -11.81
CA VAL A 89 6.20 -49.09 -11.81
C VAL A 89 6.07 -48.56 -10.39
N MET A 90 5.07 -49.05 -9.65
CA MET A 90 4.86 -48.68 -8.24
C MET A 90 6.05 -49.07 -7.36
N ALA A 91 6.61 -50.27 -7.59
CA ALA A 91 7.79 -50.74 -6.86
C ALA A 91 9.02 -49.88 -7.12
N HIS A 92 9.29 -49.53 -8.38
CA HIS A 92 10.41 -48.67 -8.76
C HIS A 92 10.26 -47.27 -8.22
N GLN A 93 9.06 -46.70 -8.27
CA GLN A 93 8.80 -45.37 -7.70
C GLN A 93 8.99 -45.38 -6.17
N LYS A 94 8.49 -46.40 -5.47
CA LYS A 94 8.73 -46.55 -4.01
C LYS A 94 10.21 -46.68 -3.69
N PHE A 95 10.93 -47.49 -4.49
CA PHE A 95 12.38 -47.65 -4.31
C PHE A 95 13.12 -46.31 -4.52
N ALA A 96 12.78 -45.58 -5.58
CA ALA A 96 13.36 -44.24 -5.86
C ALA A 96 13.15 -43.25 -4.69
N LEU A 97 11.95 -43.26 -4.10
CA LEU A 97 11.66 -42.40 -2.93
C LEU A 97 12.45 -42.82 -1.68
N ARG A 98 12.61 -44.12 -1.45
CA ARG A 98 13.45 -44.64 -0.35
C ARG A 98 14.92 -44.32 -0.57
N LEU A 99 15.41 -44.46 -1.80
CA LEU A 99 16.77 -44.04 -2.18
C LEU A 99 16.98 -42.55 -1.96
N GLY A 100 16.06 -41.73 -2.41
CA GLY A 100 16.10 -40.25 -2.18
C GLY A 100 16.12 -39.90 -0.70
N SER A 101 15.28 -40.54 0.10
CA SER A 101 15.27 -40.36 1.56
C SER A 101 16.54 -40.84 2.25
N TRP A 102 17.16 -41.92 1.76
CA TRP A 102 18.46 -42.39 2.24
C TRP A 102 19.58 -41.42 1.87
N LEU A 103 19.62 -40.97 0.62
CA LEU A 103 20.58 -39.95 0.18
C LEU A 103 20.46 -38.67 1.01
N ASN A 104 19.23 -38.23 1.32
CA ASN A 104 18.98 -37.10 2.20
C ASN A 104 19.66 -37.25 3.58
N LYS A 105 19.59 -38.45 4.17
CA LYS A 105 20.28 -38.72 5.43
C LYS A 105 21.81 -38.65 5.27
N LEU A 106 22.36 -39.17 4.19
CA LEU A 106 23.81 -39.13 3.94
C LEU A 106 24.29 -37.66 3.78
N MET A 107 23.49 -36.79 3.18
CA MET A 107 23.84 -35.35 3.04
C MET A 107 24.08 -34.69 4.41
N GLY A 108 23.39 -35.14 5.46
CA GLY A 108 23.56 -34.63 6.82
C GLY A 108 24.90 -34.99 7.47
N TYR A 109 25.59 -36.01 6.97
CA TYR A 109 26.82 -36.54 7.58
C TYR A 109 28.12 -36.11 6.90
N SER A 110 28.10 -35.76 5.65
CA SER A 110 29.32 -35.48 4.87
C SER A 110 29.15 -34.30 3.88
N SER A 111 29.99 -33.28 4.05
CA SER A 111 30.11 -32.17 3.10
C SER A 111 30.68 -32.62 1.76
N ASP A 112 31.67 -33.51 1.77
CA ASP A 112 32.26 -34.03 0.53
C ASP A 112 31.22 -34.80 -0.30
N PHE A 113 30.38 -35.56 0.39
CA PHE A 113 29.30 -36.28 -0.28
C PHE A 113 28.29 -35.34 -0.89
N ARG A 114 27.92 -34.24 -0.18
CA ARG A 114 27.04 -33.20 -0.73
C ARG A 114 27.62 -32.57 -2.01
N GLN A 115 28.92 -32.23 -1.97
CA GLN A 115 29.60 -31.61 -3.12
C GLN A 115 29.60 -32.55 -4.32
N ILE A 116 29.99 -33.82 -4.14
CA ILE A 116 29.98 -34.82 -5.19
C ILE A 116 28.56 -35.01 -5.76
N PHE A 117 27.56 -35.09 -4.90
CA PHE A 117 26.16 -35.21 -5.31
C PHE A 117 25.74 -33.99 -6.16
N CYS A 118 26.03 -32.78 -5.71
CA CYS A 118 25.71 -31.55 -6.45
C CYS A 118 26.42 -31.50 -7.80
N GLN A 119 27.71 -31.88 -7.86
CA GLN A 119 28.48 -31.93 -9.12
C GLN A 119 27.86 -32.90 -10.11
N ILE A 120 27.50 -34.10 -9.68
CA ILE A 120 26.88 -35.11 -10.56
C ILE A 120 25.51 -34.63 -11.05
N CYS A 121 24.70 -34.04 -10.17
CA CYS A 121 23.36 -33.56 -10.51
C CYS A 121 23.37 -32.38 -11.49
N LEU A 122 24.42 -31.57 -11.47
CA LEU A 122 24.61 -30.43 -12.38
C LEU A 122 25.32 -30.78 -13.67
N LYS A 123 25.90 -31.98 -13.78
CA LYS A 123 26.64 -32.39 -14.96
C LYS A 123 25.72 -32.53 -16.17
N GLU A 124 26.03 -31.83 -17.23
CA GLU A 124 25.37 -31.98 -18.54
C GLU A 124 25.90 -33.24 -19.22
N GLU A 125 25.05 -34.00 -19.87
CA GLU A 125 25.44 -35.16 -20.67
C GLU A 125 26.04 -34.66 -21.98
N ALA A 126 27.30 -34.94 -22.22
CA ALA A 126 28.02 -34.52 -23.43
C ALA A 126 27.29 -35.00 -24.70
N GLY A 127 26.93 -34.04 -25.58
CA GLY A 127 26.20 -34.33 -26.83
C GLY A 127 24.68 -34.54 -26.67
N SER A 128 24.11 -34.29 -25.50
CA SER A 128 22.68 -34.33 -25.26
C SER A 128 22.13 -32.91 -25.10
N GLU A 129 21.02 -32.61 -25.76
CA GLU A 129 20.25 -31.37 -25.53
C GLU A 129 19.39 -31.43 -24.26
N LYS A 130 19.48 -32.52 -23.49
CA LYS A 130 18.66 -32.69 -22.27
C LYS A 130 19.23 -31.85 -21.13
N PRO A 131 18.34 -31.25 -20.33
CA PRO A 131 18.74 -30.56 -19.10
C PRO A 131 19.53 -31.47 -18.16
N CYS A 132 20.37 -30.89 -17.30
CA CYS A 132 21.05 -31.63 -16.23
C CYS A 132 20.04 -32.36 -15.32
N PHE A 133 20.51 -33.32 -14.52
CA PHE A 133 19.64 -34.18 -13.75
C PHE A 133 18.73 -33.40 -12.78
N ILE A 134 19.29 -32.43 -12.06
CA ILE A 134 18.48 -31.63 -11.11
C ILE A 134 17.43 -30.76 -11.82
N SER A 135 17.77 -30.23 -12.99
CA SER A 135 16.80 -29.43 -13.77
C SER A 135 15.66 -30.30 -14.30
N ARG A 136 15.94 -31.55 -14.68
CA ARG A 136 14.89 -32.51 -15.07
C ARG A 136 13.96 -32.81 -13.90
N LEU A 137 14.52 -33.03 -12.70
CA LEU A 137 13.71 -33.24 -11.48
C LEU A 137 12.85 -32.03 -11.14
N MET A 138 13.40 -30.80 -11.21
CA MET A 138 12.63 -29.58 -11.00
C MET A 138 11.47 -29.43 -11.99
N LEU A 139 11.69 -29.70 -13.26
CA LEU A 139 10.66 -29.63 -14.31
C LEU A 139 9.53 -30.65 -14.12
N TRP A 140 9.72 -31.65 -13.28
CA TRP A 140 8.68 -32.59 -12.88
C TRP A 140 7.97 -32.19 -11.58
N ASP A 141 8.39 -31.12 -10.90
CA ASP A 141 7.89 -30.76 -9.58
C ASP A 141 6.36 -30.70 -9.49
N ALA A 142 5.71 -29.98 -10.41
CA ALA A 142 4.26 -29.87 -10.46
C ALA A 142 3.52 -31.20 -10.71
N LYS A 143 4.20 -32.19 -11.28
CA LYS A 143 3.64 -33.51 -11.60
C LYS A 143 3.90 -34.57 -10.51
N LEU A 144 4.80 -34.27 -9.56
CA LEU A 144 5.10 -35.15 -8.46
C LEU A 144 4.00 -35.07 -7.40
N HIS A 145 3.56 -36.22 -6.91
CA HIS A 145 2.68 -36.29 -5.73
C HIS A 145 3.42 -35.79 -4.47
N LYS A 146 2.69 -35.37 -3.46
CA LYS A 146 3.21 -34.75 -2.22
C LYS A 146 4.42 -35.47 -1.61
N GLY A 147 4.36 -36.79 -1.46
CA GLY A 147 5.45 -37.58 -0.90
C GLY A 147 6.74 -37.52 -1.75
N ALA A 148 6.61 -37.57 -3.07
CA ALA A 148 7.75 -37.45 -4.00
C ALA A 148 8.33 -36.06 -4.03
N ARG A 149 7.48 -35.05 -4.09
CA ARG A 149 7.88 -33.61 -4.04
C ARG A 149 8.62 -33.30 -2.74
N LYS A 150 8.12 -33.81 -1.61
CA LYS A 150 8.78 -33.67 -0.32
C LYS A 150 10.22 -34.23 -0.34
N VAL A 151 10.41 -35.44 -0.85
CA VAL A 151 11.75 -36.02 -0.97
C VAL A 151 12.67 -35.19 -1.85
N LEU A 152 12.16 -34.69 -2.99
CA LEU A 152 12.94 -33.83 -3.88
C LEU A 152 13.36 -32.52 -3.20
N HIS A 153 12.42 -31.83 -2.54
CA HIS A 153 12.71 -30.59 -1.84
C HIS A 153 13.69 -30.81 -0.69
N GLU A 154 13.51 -31.85 0.11
CA GLU A 154 14.45 -32.22 1.19
C GLU A 154 15.87 -32.49 0.65
N LEU A 155 15.99 -33.16 -0.48
CA LEU A 155 17.30 -33.34 -1.14
C LEU A 155 17.95 -32.04 -1.56
N ILE A 156 17.19 -31.11 -2.14
CA ILE A 156 17.68 -29.78 -2.52
C ILE A 156 18.12 -29.00 -1.29
N PHE A 157 17.30 -28.98 -0.23
CA PHE A 157 17.61 -28.28 1.01
C PHE A 157 18.84 -28.83 1.72
N SER A 158 19.01 -30.16 1.76
CA SER A 158 20.13 -30.80 2.44
C SER A 158 21.42 -30.86 1.63
N SER A 159 21.38 -30.60 0.33
CA SER A 159 22.55 -30.62 -0.57
C SER A 159 22.90 -29.23 -1.09
N PHE A 160 22.23 -28.79 -2.16
CA PHE A 160 22.54 -27.52 -2.84
C PHE A 160 22.46 -26.31 -1.91
N PHE A 161 21.48 -26.24 -1.03
CA PHE A 161 21.29 -25.07 -0.18
C PHE A 161 22.21 -25.03 1.04
N MET A 162 22.92 -26.11 1.32
CA MET A 162 23.92 -26.16 2.40
C MET A 162 25.32 -25.70 1.95
N GLU A 163 25.57 -25.64 0.65
CA GLU A 163 26.85 -25.27 0.06
C GLU A 163 26.67 -24.04 -0.83
N MET A 164 27.27 -22.92 -0.46
CA MET A 164 27.02 -21.62 -1.11
C MET A 164 27.31 -21.61 -2.62
N GLU A 165 28.37 -22.27 -3.05
CA GLU A 165 28.74 -22.40 -4.45
C GLU A 165 27.67 -23.14 -5.25
N TYR A 166 27.19 -24.27 -4.72
CA TYR A 166 26.18 -25.10 -5.40
C TYR A 166 24.79 -24.49 -5.31
N LYS A 167 24.48 -23.75 -4.24
CA LYS A 167 23.27 -22.94 -4.14
C LYS A 167 23.19 -21.92 -5.27
N LYS A 168 24.30 -21.25 -5.55
CA LYS A 168 24.41 -20.30 -6.67
C LYS A 168 24.17 -20.98 -8.04
N LEU A 169 24.81 -22.11 -8.28
CA LEU A 169 24.64 -22.88 -9.53
C LEU A 169 23.22 -23.41 -9.69
N PHE A 170 22.62 -23.89 -8.59
CA PHE A 170 21.22 -24.30 -8.59
C PHE A 170 20.28 -23.12 -8.88
N ALA A 171 20.53 -21.95 -8.30
CA ALA A 171 19.74 -20.74 -8.53
C ALA A 171 19.79 -20.30 -10.02
N VAL A 172 20.95 -20.43 -10.67
CA VAL A 172 21.08 -20.17 -12.11
C VAL A 172 20.19 -21.11 -12.92
N GLU A 173 20.26 -22.42 -12.64
CA GLU A 173 19.37 -23.42 -13.29
C GLU A 173 17.89 -23.15 -12.98
N PHE A 174 17.55 -22.77 -11.75
CA PHE A 174 16.19 -22.44 -11.36
C PHE A 174 15.65 -21.23 -12.15
N VAL A 175 16.44 -20.17 -12.32
CA VAL A 175 16.04 -18.99 -13.11
C VAL A 175 15.90 -19.33 -14.58
N LYS A 176 16.78 -20.19 -15.12
CA LYS A 176 16.70 -20.67 -16.52
C LYS A 176 15.35 -21.33 -16.84
N TYR A 177 14.80 -22.07 -15.91
CA TYR A 177 13.51 -22.78 -16.05
C TYR A 177 12.35 -22.12 -15.29
N TYR A 178 12.58 -20.95 -14.71
CA TYR A 178 11.65 -20.24 -13.85
C TYR A 178 10.26 -20.08 -14.47
N LYS A 179 10.20 -19.61 -15.71
CA LYS A 179 8.97 -19.40 -16.46
C LYS A 179 8.10 -20.67 -16.52
N THR A 180 8.70 -21.79 -16.91
CA THR A 180 7.99 -23.08 -17.00
C THR A 180 7.50 -23.53 -15.65
N LEU A 181 8.35 -23.48 -14.61
CA LEU A 181 8.04 -23.90 -13.24
C LEU A 181 6.88 -23.09 -12.66
N GLN A 182 6.90 -21.78 -12.82
CA GLN A 182 5.88 -20.90 -12.25
C GLN A 182 4.57 -20.96 -13.03
N LYS A 183 4.59 -21.11 -14.34
CA LYS A 183 3.36 -21.28 -15.13
C LYS A 183 2.64 -22.59 -14.77
N GLU A 184 3.39 -23.68 -14.59
CA GLU A 184 2.84 -24.94 -14.12
C GLU A 184 2.28 -24.82 -12.69
N TYR A 185 2.99 -24.16 -11.78
CA TYR A 185 2.53 -23.89 -10.42
C TYR A 185 1.24 -23.07 -10.40
N ILE A 186 1.14 -22.02 -11.21
CA ILE A 186 -0.06 -21.15 -11.27
C ILE A 186 -1.24 -21.91 -11.85
N SER A 187 -1.01 -22.76 -12.86
CA SER A 187 -2.11 -23.46 -13.54
C SER A 187 -2.79 -24.51 -12.67
N ASP A 188 -2.02 -25.31 -11.99
CA ASP A 188 -2.54 -26.38 -11.12
C ASP A 188 -1.46 -26.84 -10.15
N ASP A 189 -1.57 -26.49 -8.88
CA ASP A 189 -0.74 -27.01 -7.80
C ASP A 189 -1.61 -27.83 -6.83
N HIS A 190 -1.45 -29.13 -6.86
CA HIS A 190 -2.17 -30.08 -6.03
C HIS A 190 -1.63 -30.21 -4.60
N ASP A 191 -0.60 -29.46 -4.25
CA ASP A 191 -0.05 -29.40 -2.91
C ASP A 191 0.42 -27.98 -2.56
N ARG A 192 -0.38 -27.28 -1.76
CA ARG A 192 -0.13 -25.89 -1.36
C ARG A 192 1.02 -25.71 -0.36
N VAL A 193 1.35 -26.80 0.37
CA VAL A 193 2.36 -26.73 1.44
C VAL A 193 3.78 -26.85 0.91
N LEU A 194 3.97 -27.62 -0.16
CA LEU A 194 5.27 -27.85 -0.80
C LEU A 194 5.23 -27.37 -2.25
N SER A 195 5.72 -26.15 -2.48
CA SER A 195 5.73 -25.56 -3.82
C SER A 195 7.11 -25.01 -4.21
N VAL A 196 7.28 -24.72 -5.47
CA VAL A 196 8.50 -24.07 -6.00
C VAL A 196 8.78 -22.70 -5.38
N THR A 197 7.75 -22.05 -4.80
CA THR A 197 7.92 -20.78 -4.09
C THR A 197 8.76 -20.91 -2.82
N ALA A 198 8.76 -22.09 -2.18
CA ALA A 198 9.65 -22.38 -1.06
C ALA A 198 11.13 -22.42 -1.48
N LEU A 199 11.40 -22.83 -2.71
CA LEU A 199 12.75 -22.79 -3.29
C LEU A 199 13.17 -21.36 -3.62
N SER A 200 12.30 -20.59 -4.26
CA SER A 200 12.60 -19.20 -4.63
C SER A 200 12.93 -18.33 -3.42
N VAL A 201 12.17 -18.43 -2.34
CA VAL A 201 12.44 -17.63 -1.14
C VAL A 201 13.81 -17.91 -0.54
N GLN A 202 14.27 -19.15 -0.56
CA GLN A 202 15.58 -19.54 -0.03
C GLN A 202 16.77 -19.00 -0.85
N MET A 203 16.56 -18.74 -2.12
CA MET A 203 17.59 -18.22 -3.02
C MET A 203 17.50 -16.69 -3.14
N PHE A 204 16.33 -16.15 -3.36
CA PHE A 204 16.14 -14.74 -3.70
C PHE A 204 16.32 -13.79 -2.51
N THR A 205 16.21 -14.28 -1.30
CA THR A 205 16.44 -13.49 -0.08
C THR A 205 17.91 -13.38 0.33
N VAL A 206 18.81 -14.12 -0.31
CA VAL A 206 20.25 -14.02 -0.07
C VAL A 206 20.82 -12.86 -0.88
N PRO A 207 21.32 -11.76 -0.27
CA PRO A 207 21.66 -10.51 -0.95
C PRO A 207 22.67 -10.67 -2.09
N THR A 208 23.74 -11.42 -1.84
CA THR A 208 24.81 -11.65 -2.84
C THR A 208 24.32 -12.49 -4.01
N LEU A 209 23.47 -13.45 -3.72
CA LEU A 209 22.87 -14.32 -4.74
C LEU A 209 21.81 -13.58 -5.55
N ALA A 210 20.93 -12.84 -4.92
CA ALA A 210 19.92 -12.02 -5.58
C ALA A 210 20.58 -11.02 -6.54
N ARG A 211 21.63 -10.34 -6.10
CA ARG A 211 22.40 -9.43 -6.95
C ARG A 211 22.99 -10.15 -8.17
N HIS A 212 23.60 -11.30 -7.96
CA HIS A 212 24.16 -12.12 -9.06
C HIS A 212 23.09 -12.52 -10.08
N LEU A 213 21.91 -12.93 -9.59
CA LEU A 213 20.78 -13.32 -10.44
C LEU A 213 20.21 -12.14 -11.22
N ILE A 214 20.19 -10.95 -10.66
CA ILE A 214 19.78 -9.73 -11.36
C ILE A 214 20.79 -9.40 -12.44
N GLU A 215 22.07 -9.35 -12.09
CA GLU A 215 23.15 -8.89 -12.97
C GLU A 215 23.44 -9.88 -14.12
N GLU A 216 23.53 -11.18 -13.82
CA GLU A 216 23.94 -12.20 -14.77
C GLU A 216 22.78 -12.98 -15.40
N GLN A 217 21.68 -13.15 -14.69
CA GLN A 217 20.54 -13.98 -15.12
C GLN A 217 19.29 -13.18 -15.45
N ASN A 218 19.32 -11.86 -15.27
CA ASN A 218 18.18 -10.98 -15.55
C ASN A 218 16.88 -11.44 -14.87
N VAL A 219 16.97 -11.82 -13.60
CA VAL A 219 15.87 -12.47 -12.86
C VAL A 219 14.63 -11.59 -12.73
N ILE A 220 14.78 -10.27 -12.56
CA ILE A 220 13.64 -9.34 -12.45
C ILE A 220 12.81 -9.40 -13.74
N THR A 221 13.46 -9.30 -14.89
CA THR A 221 12.81 -9.42 -16.20
C THR A 221 12.16 -10.80 -16.37
N THR A 222 12.84 -11.86 -15.96
CA THR A 222 12.31 -13.24 -16.04
C THR A 222 11.01 -13.38 -15.22
N ILE A 223 10.98 -12.87 -13.99
CA ILE A 223 9.79 -12.89 -13.15
C ILE A 223 8.65 -12.07 -13.77
N THR A 224 8.96 -10.84 -14.20
CA THR A 224 7.94 -9.94 -14.77
C THR A 224 7.39 -10.47 -16.10
N GLU A 225 8.22 -11.01 -16.97
CA GLU A 225 7.76 -11.65 -18.21
C GLU A 225 6.91 -12.90 -17.95
N THR A 226 7.25 -13.69 -16.92
CA THR A 226 6.43 -14.83 -16.51
C THR A 226 5.03 -14.36 -16.12
N LEU A 227 4.92 -13.30 -15.33
CA LEU A 227 3.65 -12.69 -14.97
C LEU A 227 2.90 -12.17 -16.20
N LEU A 228 3.57 -11.48 -17.11
CA LEU A 228 2.96 -10.97 -18.35
C LEU A 228 2.43 -12.08 -19.27
N GLU A 229 2.97 -13.28 -19.21
CA GLU A 229 2.44 -14.44 -19.97
C GLU A 229 1.23 -15.11 -19.31
N VAL A 230 1.08 -14.97 -18.00
CA VAL A 230 -0.05 -15.51 -17.24
C VAL A 230 -1.22 -14.52 -17.20
N LEU A 231 -0.94 -13.24 -17.11
CA LEU A 231 -1.94 -12.19 -16.93
C LEU A 231 -2.93 -11.97 -18.09
N PRO A 232 -2.65 -12.33 -19.38
CA PRO A 232 -3.63 -12.20 -20.45
C PRO A 232 -4.98 -12.86 -20.17
N GLU A 233 -5.01 -13.89 -19.34
CA GLU A 233 -6.25 -14.54 -18.90
C GLU A 233 -7.18 -13.59 -18.12
N TYR A 234 -6.62 -12.57 -17.49
CA TYR A 234 -7.34 -11.58 -16.67
C TYR A 234 -7.54 -10.24 -17.38
N LEU A 235 -7.16 -10.11 -18.66
CA LEU A 235 -7.27 -8.87 -19.41
C LEU A 235 -8.60 -8.78 -20.16
N ASP A 236 -9.17 -7.57 -20.20
CA ASP A 236 -10.30 -7.24 -21.05
C ASP A 236 -9.85 -6.89 -22.49
N LYS A 237 -10.79 -6.53 -23.34
CA LYS A 237 -10.56 -6.11 -24.74
C LYS A 237 -9.68 -4.86 -24.91
N ASN A 238 -9.47 -4.10 -23.83
CA ASN A 238 -8.63 -2.89 -23.80
C ASN A 238 -7.28 -3.14 -23.14
N ASP A 239 -6.89 -4.40 -22.94
CA ASP A 239 -5.68 -4.84 -22.23
C ASP A 239 -5.60 -4.32 -20.79
N LYS A 240 -6.76 -4.18 -20.13
CA LYS A 240 -6.87 -3.81 -18.72
C LYS A 240 -7.38 -4.99 -17.89
N PHE A 241 -6.92 -5.09 -16.64
CA PHE A 241 -7.37 -6.16 -15.76
C PHE A 241 -8.87 -6.09 -15.50
N ASN A 242 -9.47 -7.26 -15.63
CA ASN A 242 -10.85 -7.54 -15.24
C ASN A 242 -10.88 -8.88 -14.52
N PHE A 243 -11.19 -8.86 -13.24
CA PHE A 243 -11.16 -10.04 -12.38
C PHE A 243 -12.53 -10.71 -12.22
N GLN A 244 -13.53 -10.37 -13.04
CA GLN A 244 -14.85 -10.99 -12.95
C GLN A 244 -14.75 -12.48 -13.30
N GLY A 245 -15.29 -13.33 -12.41
CA GLY A 245 -15.30 -14.78 -12.60
C GLY A 245 -13.93 -15.47 -12.42
N TYR A 246 -12.97 -14.80 -11.79
CA TYR A 246 -11.64 -15.38 -11.51
C TYR A 246 -11.67 -16.50 -10.45
N SER A 247 -10.70 -17.41 -10.54
CA SER A 247 -10.44 -18.38 -9.48
C SER A 247 -9.55 -17.75 -8.41
N GLN A 248 -10.05 -17.67 -7.17
CA GLN A 248 -9.30 -17.12 -6.03
C GLN A 248 -7.99 -17.89 -5.78
N ASP A 249 -8.04 -19.23 -5.85
CA ASP A 249 -6.86 -20.07 -5.64
C ASP A 249 -5.77 -19.81 -6.68
N LYS A 250 -6.16 -19.70 -7.94
CA LYS A 250 -5.22 -19.38 -9.02
C LYS A 250 -4.65 -17.98 -8.87
N LEU A 251 -5.45 -17.01 -8.49
CA LEU A 251 -4.98 -15.64 -8.23
C LEU A 251 -4.02 -15.59 -7.04
N ASN A 252 -4.26 -16.35 -5.99
CA ASN A 252 -3.34 -16.46 -4.85
C ASN A 252 -1.97 -17.03 -5.28
N ARG A 253 -1.94 -17.97 -6.21
CA ARG A 253 -0.68 -18.46 -6.77
C ARG A 253 0.03 -17.39 -7.62
N VAL A 254 -0.70 -16.59 -8.37
CA VAL A 254 -0.13 -15.42 -9.07
C VAL A 254 0.51 -14.46 -8.08
N TYR A 255 -0.14 -14.20 -6.94
CA TYR A 255 0.44 -13.36 -5.88
C TYR A 255 1.74 -13.94 -5.33
N ALA A 256 1.84 -15.27 -5.16
CA ALA A 256 3.08 -15.91 -4.72
C ALA A 256 4.25 -15.66 -5.69
N VAL A 257 3.99 -15.64 -7.01
CA VAL A 257 5.01 -15.26 -8.01
C VAL A 257 5.34 -13.77 -7.94
N ILE A 258 4.36 -12.90 -7.71
CA ILE A 258 4.60 -11.47 -7.49
C ILE A 258 5.51 -11.25 -6.28
N PHE A 259 5.37 -12.03 -5.21
CA PHE A 259 6.25 -11.93 -4.04
C PHE A 259 7.71 -12.26 -4.32
N ASP A 260 8.02 -13.03 -5.35
CA ASP A 260 9.41 -13.28 -5.74
C ASP A 260 10.15 -11.99 -6.12
N LEU A 261 9.47 -11.00 -6.71
CA LEU A 261 10.02 -9.66 -6.93
C LEU A 261 10.42 -8.98 -5.62
N ARG A 262 9.58 -9.10 -4.58
CA ARG A 262 9.88 -8.56 -3.26
C ARG A 262 11.15 -9.18 -2.67
N TYR A 263 11.30 -10.50 -2.77
CA TYR A 263 12.47 -11.19 -2.24
C TYR A 263 13.75 -10.77 -2.95
N VAL A 264 13.73 -10.66 -4.26
CA VAL A 264 14.88 -10.22 -5.07
C VAL A 264 15.29 -8.77 -4.75
N LEU A 265 14.32 -7.89 -4.46
CA LEU A 265 14.54 -6.46 -4.24
C LEU A 265 14.79 -6.08 -2.77
N VAL A 266 14.74 -7.02 -1.83
CA VAL A 266 14.84 -6.71 -0.41
C VAL A 266 16.17 -6.08 0.00
N SER A 267 17.26 -6.44 -0.65
CA SER A 267 18.60 -5.95 -0.35
C SER A 267 19.13 -5.06 -1.46
N LYS A 268 19.16 -3.75 -1.19
CA LYS A 268 19.72 -2.78 -2.14
C LYS A 268 21.21 -3.00 -2.33
N PRO A 269 21.75 -2.90 -3.57
CA PRO A 269 23.17 -3.03 -3.82
C PRO A 269 23.93 -1.85 -3.20
N ALA A 270 25.08 -2.14 -2.60
CA ALA A 270 25.99 -1.11 -2.09
C ALA A 270 26.82 -0.48 -3.21
N VAL A 271 27.11 -1.26 -4.27
CA VAL A 271 27.90 -0.85 -5.41
C VAL A 271 27.13 -1.19 -6.69
N TRP A 272 27.04 -0.23 -7.58
CA TRP A 272 26.39 -0.37 -8.88
C TRP A 272 27.44 -0.58 -9.99
N THR A 273 27.25 -1.63 -10.79
CA THR A 273 27.95 -1.82 -12.05
C THR A 273 27.07 -1.37 -13.22
N ASP A 274 27.65 -1.06 -14.38
CA ASP A 274 26.88 -0.69 -15.56
C ASP A 274 25.92 -1.81 -15.98
N ARG A 275 26.37 -3.06 -15.87
CA ARG A 275 25.55 -4.22 -16.17
C ARG A 275 24.36 -4.37 -15.20
N LEU A 276 24.58 -4.13 -13.92
CA LEU A 276 23.49 -4.15 -12.92
C LEU A 276 22.45 -3.06 -13.20
N ARG A 277 22.89 -1.85 -13.57
CA ARG A 277 21.98 -0.76 -13.96
C ARG A 277 21.12 -1.15 -15.16
N GLU A 278 21.75 -1.65 -16.21
CA GLU A 278 21.03 -2.05 -17.43
C GLU A 278 20.02 -3.18 -17.16
N ARG A 279 20.42 -4.19 -16.41
CA ARG A 279 19.55 -5.33 -16.08
C ARG A 279 18.41 -4.94 -15.16
N PHE A 280 18.68 -4.10 -14.17
CA PHE A 280 17.63 -3.57 -13.29
C PHE A 280 16.64 -2.69 -14.07
N LEU A 281 17.14 -1.79 -14.91
CA LEU A 281 16.28 -0.94 -15.74
C LEU A 281 15.42 -1.75 -16.70
N GLU A 282 15.98 -2.76 -17.33
CA GLU A 282 15.25 -3.69 -18.21
C GLU A 282 14.11 -4.39 -17.44
N GLY A 283 14.39 -4.88 -16.24
CA GLY A 283 13.40 -5.46 -15.34
C GLY A 283 12.33 -4.46 -14.90
N PHE A 284 12.71 -3.24 -14.58
CA PHE A 284 11.78 -2.17 -14.22
C PHE A 284 10.85 -1.81 -15.39
N VAL A 285 11.37 -1.68 -16.59
CA VAL A 285 10.56 -1.42 -17.80
C VAL A 285 9.59 -2.57 -18.06
N SER A 286 10.02 -3.80 -17.90
CA SER A 286 9.12 -4.97 -17.97
C SER A 286 8.02 -4.91 -16.92
N PHE A 287 8.35 -4.50 -15.69
CA PHE A 287 7.37 -4.31 -14.63
C PHE A 287 6.37 -3.19 -14.91
N LEU A 288 6.81 -2.10 -15.54
CA LEU A 288 5.91 -1.03 -15.98
C LEU A 288 4.84 -1.53 -16.98
N ARG A 289 5.12 -2.57 -17.75
CA ARG A 289 4.12 -3.20 -18.64
C ARG A 289 3.00 -3.85 -17.85
N ILE A 290 3.28 -4.44 -16.68
CA ILE A 290 2.25 -4.95 -15.75
C ILE A 290 1.42 -3.79 -15.22
N LEU A 291 2.06 -2.72 -14.78
CA LEU A 291 1.37 -1.52 -14.30
C LEU A 291 0.52 -0.85 -15.39
N THR A 292 0.94 -0.95 -16.65
CA THR A 292 0.15 -0.45 -17.79
C THR A 292 -1.20 -1.17 -17.90
N CYS A 293 -1.23 -2.48 -17.66
CA CYS A 293 -2.47 -3.25 -17.62
C CYS A 293 -3.38 -2.87 -16.42
N MET A 294 -2.78 -2.35 -15.36
CA MET A 294 -3.52 -1.90 -14.18
C MET A 294 -3.99 -0.43 -14.29
N GLN A 295 -3.30 0.39 -15.06
CA GLN A 295 -3.59 1.82 -15.21
C GLN A 295 -4.96 2.05 -15.85
N GLY A 296 -5.92 2.52 -15.06
CA GLY A 296 -7.30 2.73 -15.51
C GLY A 296 -8.18 1.48 -15.53
N MET A 297 -7.75 0.38 -14.89
CA MET A 297 -8.56 -0.83 -14.75
C MET A 297 -9.78 -0.61 -13.87
N GLU A 298 -10.77 -1.51 -13.95
CA GLU A 298 -11.93 -1.56 -13.06
C GLU A 298 -12.58 -0.18 -12.86
N GLU A 299 -13.04 0.42 -13.97
CA GLU A 299 -13.76 1.69 -13.93
C GLU A 299 -14.96 1.60 -12.99
N ILE A 300 -15.11 2.59 -12.12
CA ILE A 300 -16.18 2.61 -11.13
C ILE A 300 -17.53 2.76 -11.84
N LYS A 301 -18.38 1.77 -11.68
CA LYS A 301 -19.75 1.78 -12.20
C LYS A 301 -20.61 2.64 -11.28
N ARG A 302 -21.28 3.64 -11.86
CA ARG A 302 -22.19 4.53 -11.15
C ARG A 302 -23.29 5.06 -12.08
N GLN A 303 -24.46 5.34 -11.51
CA GLN A 303 -25.60 5.86 -12.23
C GLN A 303 -26.32 6.92 -11.41
N ILE A 304 -26.66 8.04 -12.03
CA ILE A 304 -27.38 9.13 -11.36
C ILE A 304 -28.82 8.71 -11.10
N GLY A 305 -29.26 8.83 -9.85
CA GLY A 305 -30.68 8.66 -9.46
C GLY A 305 -31.22 7.23 -9.51
N GLN A 306 -30.41 6.26 -9.87
CA GLN A 306 -30.79 4.85 -9.93
C GLN A 306 -30.08 4.03 -8.87
N HIS A 307 -30.74 2.97 -8.39
CA HIS A 307 -30.16 2.01 -7.48
C HIS A 307 -29.36 0.97 -8.28
N ILE A 308 -28.11 0.72 -7.87
CA ILE A 308 -27.33 -0.39 -8.41
C ILE A 308 -27.59 -1.61 -7.52
N GLU A 309 -28.27 -2.61 -8.07
CA GLU A 309 -28.68 -3.82 -7.35
C GLU A 309 -27.56 -4.86 -7.25
N VAL A 310 -26.64 -4.86 -8.22
CA VAL A 310 -25.53 -5.82 -8.28
C VAL A 310 -24.23 -5.08 -8.04
N ASP A 311 -23.61 -5.32 -6.90
CA ASP A 311 -22.26 -4.83 -6.62
C ASP A 311 -21.26 -5.57 -7.53
N PRO A 312 -20.49 -4.84 -8.36
CA PRO A 312 -19.40 -5.46 -9.11
C PRO A 312 -18.31 -5.95 -8.15
N ASP A 313 -17.65 -7.03 -8.53
CA ASP A 313 -16.48 -7.53 -7.82
C ASP A 313 -15.32 -6.53 -7.99
N TRP A 314 -15.01 -5.79 -6.92
CA TRP A 314 -13.98 -4.75 -6.87
C TRP A 314 -12.80 -5.14 -5.94
N GLU A 315 -12.98 -6.18 -5.13
CA GLU A 315 -12.04 -6.55 -4.07
C GLU A 315 -10.72 -7.06 -4.63
N ALA A 316 -10.75 -7.80 -5.73
CA ALA A 316 -9.56 -8.33 -6.37
C ALA A 316 -8.63 -7.22 -6.88
N ALA A 317 -9.18 -6.13 -7.42
CA ALA A 317 -8.39 -4.99 -7.87
C ALA A 317 -7.69 -4.26 -6.71
N ILE A 318 -8.38 -4.08 -5.59
CA ILE A 318 -7.76 -3.54 -4.36
C ILE A 318 -6.73 -4.53 -3.80
N ALA A 319 -7.02 -5.83 -3.79
CA ALA A 319 -6.11 -6.84 -3.30
C ALA A 319 -4.77 -6.85 -4.07
N ILE A 320 -4.79 -6.80 -5.39
CA ILE A 320 -3.56 -6.74 -6.18
C ILE A 320 -2.78 -5.43 -5.94
N GLN A 321 -3.46 -4.31 -5.76
CA GLN A 321 -2.83 -3.05 -5.36
C GLN A 321 -2.10 -3.18 -4.03
N MET A 322 -2.72 -3.81 -3.05
CA MET A 322 -2.11 -4.05 -1.74
C MET A 322 -0.90 -4.98 -1.83
N GLN A 323 -0.96 -6.02 -2.66
CA GLN A 323 0.17 -6.93 -2.88
C GLN A 323 1.36 -6.21 -3.53
N LEU A 324 1.11 -5.28 -4.44
CA LEU A 324 2.17 -4.54 -5.13
C LEU A 324 2.75 -3.36 -4.36
N LYS A 325 2.10 -2.89 -3.30
CA LYS A 325 2.51 -1.71 -2.53
C LYS A 325 4.00 -1.71 -2.17
N ASN A 326 4.47 -2.76 -1.50
CA ASN A 326 5.85 -2.86 -1.06
C ASN A 326 6.83 -3.02 -2.23
N ILE A 327 6.43 -3.72 -3.28
CA ILE A 327 7.25 -3.93 -4.47
C ILE A 327 7.45 -2.62 -5.24
N LEU A 328 6.40 -1.83 -5.40
CA LEU A 328 6.46 -0.49 -5.98
C LEU A 328 7.42 0.42 -5.21
N LEU A 329 7.34 0.39 -3.89
CA LEU A 329 8.25 1.15 -3.03
C LEU A 329 9.69 0.69 -3.19
N MET A 330 9.94 -0.62 -3.20
CA MET A 330 11.28 -1.19 -3.38
C MET A 330 11.90 -0.80 -4.72
N PHE A 331 11.16 -0.88 -5.81
CA PHE A 331 11.64 -0.43 -7.12
C PHE A 331 12.04 1.04 -7.10
N GLN A 332 11.23 1.90 -6.51
CA GLN A 332 11.53 3.33 -6.40
C GLN A 332 12.76 3.58 -5.53
N GLU A 333 12.91 2.87 -4.42
CA GLU A 333 14.08 2.99 -3.53
C GLU A 333 15.37 2.50 -4.22
N TRP A 334 15.30 1.46 -5.03
CA TRP A 334 16.44 1.02 -5.84
C TRP A 334 16.83 2.07 -6.88
N CYS A 335 15.87 2.63 -7.59
CA CYS A 335 16.11 3.72 -8.54
C CYS A 335 16.80 4.92 -7.88
N ALA A 336 16.42 5.25 -6.65
CA ALA A 336 16.99 6.38 -5.91
C ALA A 336 18.44 6.18 -5.45
N CYS A 337 18.99 4.97 -5.56
CA CYS A 337 20.39 4.70 -5.19
C CYS A 337 21.41 5.19 -6.22
N ASP A 338 20.99 5.45 -7.45
CA ASP A 338 21.86 5.90 -8.54
C ASP A 338 21.14 7.00 -9.34
N GLU A 339 21.80 8.14 -9.53
CA GLU A 339 21.18 9.32 -10.14
C GLU A 339 20.79 9.09 -11.59
N GLU A 340 21.67 8.48 -12.38
CA GLU A 340 21.40 8.22 -13.80
C GLU A 340 20.28 7.19 -13.96
N LEU A 341 20.30 6.14 -13.15
CA LEU A 341 19.25 5.14 -13.12
C LEU A 341 17.89 5.76 -12.78
N LEU A 342 17.85 6.65 -11.78
CA LEU A 342 16.63 7.35 -11.38
C LEU A 342 16.05 8.20 -12.52
N LEU A 343 16.90 8.95 -13.22
CA LEU A 343 16.49 9.76 -14.38
C LEU A 343 15.98 8.90 -15.53
N ARG A 344 16.66 7.82 -15.83
CA ARG A 344 16.25 6.86 -16.89
C ARG A 344 14.95 6.15 -16.52
N ALA A 345 14.80 5.70 -15.28
CA ALA A 345 13.59 5.08 -14.78
C ALA A 345 12.40 6.04 -14.82
N TYR A 346 12.61 7.29 -14.42
CA TYR A 346 11.59 8.34 -14.51
C TYR A 346 11.13 8.55 -15.96
N ARG A 347 12.07 8.65 -16.89
CA ARG A 347 11.77 8.80 -18.32
C ARG A 347 10.91 7.64 -18.85
N GLU A 348 11.25 6.39 -18.51
CA GLU A 348 10.49 5.23 -18.96
C GLU A 348 9.09 5.18 -18.35
N CYS A 349 8.96 5.50 -17.07
CA CYS A 349 7.67 5.60 -16.40
C CYS A 349 6.82 6.74 -16.99
N HIS A 350 7.40 7.89 -17.25
CA HIS A 350 6.75 9.03 -17.88
C HIS A 350 6.19 8.67 -19.27
N LYS A 351 6.98 7.99 -20.10
CA LYS A 351 6.53 7.49 -21.41
C LYS A 351 5.34 6.53 -21.28
N ALA A 352 5.36 5.65 -20.28
CA ALA A 352 4.28 4.71 -20.04
C ALA A 352 2.99 5.43 -19.63
N VAL A 353 3.07 6.44 -18.78
CA VAL A 353 1.91 7.26 -18.38
C VAL A 353 1.31 7.99 -19.59
N LEU A 354 2.15 8.63 -20.41
CA LEU A 354 1.68 9.35 -21.60
C LEU A 354 1.01 8.43 -22.61
N ARG A 355 1.55 7.22 -22.83
CA ARG A 355 0.94 6.22 -23.72
C ARG A 355 -0.45 5.82 -23.27
N CYS A 356 -0.68 5.65 -21.98
CA CYS A 356 -2.01 5.37 -21.43
C CYS A 356 -2.97 6.55 -21.61
N GLY A 357 -2.47 7.79 -21.50
CA GLY A 357 -3.27 9.00 -21.65
C GLY A 357 -3.74 9.30 -23.07
N THR A 358 -3.06 8.75 -24.07
CA THR A 358 -3.38 9.01 -25.50
C THR A 358 -4.27 7.96 -26.16
N SER A 359 -4.58 6.87 -25.47
CA SER A 359 -5.29 5.71 -26.06
C SER A 359 -6.82 5.85 -26.16
N GLY A 360 -7.43 6.97 -25.72
CA GLY A 360 -8.87 7.21 -25.77
C GLY A 360 -9.34 7.99 -26.99
N ARG A 361 -10.65 8.02 -27.26
CA ARG A 361 -11.26 8.92 -28.25
C ARG A 361 -10.94 10.36 -27.88
N LEU A 362 -10.09 10.98 -28.67
CA LEU A 362 -9.66 12.35 -28.48
C LEU A 362 -10.82 13.31 -28.78
N ARG A 363 -11.47 13.83 -27.74
CA ARG A 363 -12.43 14.92 -27.86
C ARG A 363 -11.68 16.19 -28.29
N GLU A 364 -12.31 17.07 -29.06
CA GLU A 364 -11.73 18.36 -29.42
C GLU A 364 -11.53 19.22 -28.18
N LYS A 365 -10.46 20.01 -28.18
CA LYS A 365 -10.21 20.98 -27.10
C LYS A 365 -11.27 22.07 -27.14
N THR A 366 -11.75 22.44 -25.97
CA THR A 366 -12.66 23.58 -25.77
C THR A 366 -11.98 24.66 -24.93
N ALA A 367 -12.26 25.92 -25.21
CA ALA A 367 -11.74 27.04 -24.45
C ALA A 367 -12.67 27.39 -23.28
N PHE A 368 -12.08 27.57 -22.13
CA PHE A 368 -12.75 28.04 -20.91
C PHE A 368 -12.13 29.33 -20.43
N HIS A 369 -12.95 30.39 -20.29
CA HIS A 369 -12.49 31.73 -19.94
C HIS A 369 -12.99 32.13 -18.56
N LEU A 370 -12.09 32.60 -17.72
CA LEU A 370 -12.41 33.21 -16.42
C LEU A 370 -11.30 34.19 -16.00
N CYS A 371 -11.67 35.37 -15.47
CA CYS A 371 -10.75 36.37 -14.96
C CYS A 371 -9.68 36.82 -15.95
N GLY A 372 -10.00 36.86 -17.24
CA GLY A 372 -9.05 37.24 -18.29
C GLY A 372 -8.07 36.13 -18.69
N HIS A 373 -8.18 34.96 -18.12
CA HIS A 373 -7.37 33.79 -18.44
C HIS A 373 -8.19 32.78 -19.22
N THR A 374 -7.52 32.05 -20.10
CA THR A 374 -8.15 31.04 -20.96
C THR A 374 -7.44 29.71 -20.79
N LEU A 375 -8.23 28.63 -20.52
CA LEU A 375 -7.76 27.27 -20.56
C LEU A 375 -8.30 26.58 -21.82
N GLU A 376 -7.41 26.03 -22.63
CA GLU A 376 -7.78 25.10 -23.69
C GLU A 376 -7.57 23.66 -23.22
N SER A 377 -8.64 22.96 -22.93
CA SER A 377 -8.57 21.57 -22.48
C SER A 377 -9.64 20.72 -23.17
N ARG A 378 -9.41 19.41 -23.15
CA ARG A 378 -10.42 18.47 -23.60
C ARG A 378 -11.50 18.35 -22.53
N PRO A 379 -12.79 18.52 -22.92
CA PRO A 379 -13.86 18.43 -21.93
C PRO A 379 -13.96 17.01 -21.36
N TYR A 380 -14.07 16.94 -20.04
CA TYR A 380 -14.30 15.70 -19.32
C TYR A 380 -15.20 15.95 -18.11
N ARG A 381 -16.32 15.26 -18.05
CA ARG A 381 -17.29 15.40 -16.96
C ARG A 381 -17.19 14.19 -16.06
N VAL A 382 -16.55 14.33 -14.89
CA VAL A 382 -16.42 13.24 -13.93
C VAL A 382 -17.77 12.71 -13.44
N SER A 383 -18.81 13.54 -13.45
CA SER A 383 -20.18 13.10 -13.13
C SER A 383 -20.83 12.17 -14.16
N ALA A 384 -20.30 12.09 -15.36
CA ALA A 384 -20.89 11.33 -16.46
C ALA A 384 -19.91 10.37 -17.13
N ASP A 385 -18.64 10.73 -17.20
CA ASP A 385 -17.60 10.00 -17.91
C ASP A 385 -16.91 8.96 -16.99
N PRO A 386 -16.38 7.86 -17.51
CA PRO A 386 -15.75 6.81 -16.71
C PRO A 386 -14.56 7.29 -15.87
N VAL A 387 -14.43 6.79 -14.66
CA VAL A 387 -13.28 7.05 -13.77
C VAL A 387 -12.82 5.75 -13.11
N SER A 388 -11.51 5.54 -13.08
CA SER A 388 -10.86 4.47 -12.32
C SER A 388 -10.01 5.07 -11.20
N ILE A 389 -10.04 4.46 -10.02
CA ILE A 389 -9.16 4.82 -8.90
C ILE A 389 -7.79 4.14 -8.99
N HIS A 390 -7.59 3.24 -9.94
CA HIS A 390 -6.38 2.44 -10.09
C HIS A 390 -5.42 3.10 -11.10
N LEU A 391 -4.45 3.85 -10.59
CA LEU A 391 -3.48 4.63 -11.37
C LEU A 391 -2.02 4.34 -10.95
N PRO A 392 -1.56 3.08 -10.97
CA PRO A 392 -0.25 2.74 -10.42
C PRO A 392 0.92 3.38 -11.18
N LEU A 393 0.81 3.60 -12.48
CA LEU A 393 1.85 4.29 -13.25
C LEU A 393 1.98 5.76 -12.85
N SER A 394 0.87 6.47 -12.77
CA SER A 394 0.86 7.89 -12.36
C SER A 394 1.43 8.08 -10.96
N ARG A 395 1.09 7.19 -10.04
CA ARG A 395 1.55 7.21 -8.65
C ARG A 395 3.02 6.81 -8.51
N THR A 396 3.48 5.85 -9.30
CA THR A 396 4.90 5.52 -9.40
C THR A 396 5.71 6.69 -9.95
N LEU A 397 5.20 7.38 -10.96
CA LEU A 397 5.83 8.58 -11.51
C LEU A 397 5.94 9.69 -10.46
N ALA A 398 4.88 9.94 -9.70
CA ALA A 398 4.89 10.90 -8.59
C ALA A 398 5.95 10.54 -7.53
N GLY A 399 6.05 9.26 -7.17
CA GLY A 399 7.05 8.77 -6.24
C GLY A 399 8.49 8.93 -6.74
N LEU A 400 8.73 8.67 -8.01
CA LEU A 400 10.04 8.91 -8.64
C LEU A 400 10.38 10.40 -8.73
N HIS A 401 9.40 11.25 -9.00
CA HIS A 401 9.57 12.70 -9.03
C HIS A 401 9.99 13.27 -7.68
N VAL A 402 9.37 12.81 -6.62
CA VAL A 402 9.74 13.17 -5.25
C VAL A 402 11.18 12.76 -4.95
N ARG A 403 11.62 11.61 -5.42
CA ARG A 403 13.01 11.14 -5.24
C ARG A 403 14.01 11.94 -6.07
N LEU A 404 13.64 12.33 -7.30
CA LEU A 404 14.45 13.27 -8.09
C LEU A 404 14.63 14.61 -7.37
N SER A 405 13.57 15.12 -6.75
CA SER A 405 13.63 16.33 -5.95
C SER A 405 14.54 16.16 -4.72
N LYS A 406 14.38 15.06 -3.99
CA LYS A 406 15.15 14.78 -2.77
C LYS A 406 16.65 14.65 -3.03
N THR A 407 17.04 14.03 -4.12
CA THR A 407 18.46 13.84 -4.51
C THR A 407 19.07 15.04 -5.23
N GLY A 408 18.26 16.00 -5.65
CA GLY A 408 18.69 17.12 -6.48
C GLY A 408 18.83 16.79 -7.98
N ALA A 409 18.64 15.55 -8.37
CA ALA A 409 18.73 15.07 -9.76
C ALA A 409 17.67 15.72 -10.67
N ILE A 410 16.63 16.33 -10.13
CA ILE A 410 15.60 17.04 -10.87
C ILE A 410 16.17 18.14 -11.78
N SER A 411 17.31 18.74 -11.44
CA SER A 411 17.99 19.76 -12.23
C SER A 411 18.47 19.24 -13.58
N ARG A 412 18.71 17.94 -13.69
CA ARG A 412 19.14 17.24 -14.91
C ARG A 412 18.01 16.63 -15.71
N LEU A 413 16.76 16.76 -15.25
CA LEU A 413 15.62 16.14 -15.92
C LEU A 413 15.47 16.60 -17.39
N HIS A 414 15.81 17.83 -17.69
CA HIS A 414 15.77 18.41 -19.03
C HIS A 414 16.68 17.70 -20.04
N GLU A 415 17.73 17.00 -19.57
CA GLU A 415 18.61 16.18 -20.42
C GLU A 415 17.89 14.92 -20.94
N PHE A 416 16.87 14.45 -20.24
CA PHE A 416 16.15 13.19 -20.51
C PHE A 416 14.75 13.41 -21.10
N ILE A 417 14.07 14.48 -20.70
CA ILE A 417 12.73 14.84 -21.15
C ILE A 417 12.72 16.33 -21.47
N SER A 418 12.41 16.68 -22.73
CA SER A 418 12.28 18.08 -23.11
C SER A 418 11.06 18.73 -22.48
N PRO A 419 11.02 20.07 -22.29
CA PRO A 419 9.86 20.76 -21.75
C PRO A 419 8.57 20.49 -22.55
N GLU A 420 8.66 20.35 -23.87
CA GLU A 420 7.52 20.07 -24.74
C GLU A 420 7.00 18.64 -24.58
N GLU A 421 7.91 17.68 -24.31
CA GLU A 421 7.55 16.28 -24.09
C GLU A 421 6.97 16.00 -22.69
N PHE A 422 7.21 16.90 -21.74
CA PHE A 422 6.80 16.68 -20.34
C PHE A 422 5.28 16.61 -20.18
N GLN A 423 4.52 17.45 -20.90
CA GLN A 423 3.05 17.42 -20.99
C GLN A 423 2.36 17.25 -19.62
N VAL A 424 2.66 18.15 -18.71
CA VAL A 424 2.20 18.08 -17.30
C VAL A 424 0.68 17.99 -17.17
N GLU A 425 -0.08 18.59 -18.07
CA GLU A 425 -1.54 18.52 -18.07
C GLU A 425 -2.06 17.09 -18.20
N LEU A 426 -1.39 16.26 -18.99
CA LEU A 426 -1.74 14.83 -19.12
C LEU A 426 -1.37 14.04 -17.86
N LEU A 427 -0.30 14.43 -17.17
CA LEU A 427 0.12 13.79 -15.92
C LEU A 427 -0.88 14.04 -14.78
N VAL A 428 -1.45 15.23 -14.74
CA VAL A 428 -2.39 15.67 -13.71
C VAL A 428 -3.79 15.14 -13.93
N GLU A 429 -4.18 14.89 -15.17
CA GLU A 429 -5.56 14.63 -15.59
C GLU A 429 -6.22 13.46 -14.82
N TYR A 430 -5.61 12.29 -14.80
CA TYR A 430 -6.21 11.11 -14.16
C TYR A 430 -6.24 11.18 -12.63
N PRO A 431 -5.17 11.58 -11.94
CA PRO A 431 -5.20 11.84 -10.51
C PRO A 431 -6.26 12.86 -10.11
N LEU A 432 -6.43 13.92 -10.89
CA LEU A 432 -7.47 14.93 -10.65
C LEU A 432 -8.88 14.32 -10.77
N ARG A 433 -9.13 13.49 -11.76
CA ARG A 433 -10.42 12.79 -11.90
C ARG A 433 -10.76 11.92 -10.70
N CYS A 434 -9.77 11.20 -10.13
CA CYS A 434 -9.95 10.42 -8.91
C CYS A 434 -10.37 11.31 -7.73
N LEU A 435 -9.66 12.41 -7.53
CA LEU A 435 -9.95 13.35 -6.43
C LEU A 435 -11.33 14.00 -6.59
N VAL A 436 -11.72 14.33 -7.82
CA VAL A 436 -13.07 14.86 -8.11
C VAL A 436 -14.15 13.80 -7.84
N LEU A 437 -13.93 12.55 -8.21
CA LEU A 437 -14.87 11.48 -7.90
C LEU A 437 -15.06 11.33 -6.38
N VAL A 438 -13.98 11.34 -5.61
CA VAL A 438 -14.04 11.30 -4.14
C VAL A 438 -14.83 12.49 -3.59
N ALA A 439 -14.61 13.68 -4.14
CA ALA A 439 -15.39 14.88 -3.78
C ALA A 439 -16.88 14.73 -4.09
N GLN A 440 -17.23 14.13 -5.22
CA GLN A 440 -18.61 13.86 -5.60
C GLN A 440 -19.29 12.84 -4.65
N VAL A 441 -18.55 11.82 -4.22
CA VAL A 441 -19.05 10.87 -3.20
C VAL A 441 -19.28 11.60 -1.87
N ALA A 442 -18.35 12.45 -1.45
CA ALA A 442 -18.48 13.27 -0.25
C ALA A 442 -19.64 14.27 -0.33
N ALA A 443 -19.94 14.78 -1.54
CA ALA A 443 -21.08 15.64 -1.82
C ALA A 443 -22.41 14.88 -1.98
N GLU A 444 -22.43 13.59 -1.66
CA GLU A 444 -23.63 12.75 -1.67
C GLU A 444 -24.30 12.59 -3.06
N MET A 445 -23.57 12.82 -4.13
CA MET A 445 -24.11 12.67 -5.51
C MET A 445 -24.48 11.22 -5.84
N TRP A 446 -23.82 10.25 -5.20
CA TRP A 446 -23.90 8.83 -5.54
C TRP A 446 -24.58 7.98 -4.45
N ARG A 447 -25.52 8.56 -3.70
CA ARG A 447 -26.18 7.90 -2.54
C ARG A 447 -26.84 6.56 -2.84
N ARG A 448 -27.32 6.35 -4.08
CA ARG A 448 -28.05 5.13 -4.48
C ARG A 448 -27.19 4.09 -5.19
N ASN A 449 -25.88 4.28 -5.22
CA ASN A 449 -24.98 3.43 -6.02
C ASN A 449 -24.40 2.24 -5.24
N GLY A 450 -25.02 1.83 -4.13
CA GLY A 450 -24.58 0.69 -3.33
C GLY A 450 -23.35 0.97 -2.45
N LEU A 451 -22.88 -0.07 -1.77
CA LEU A 451 -21.77 0.01 -0.85
C LEU A 451 -20.41 -0.08 -1.53
N SER A 452 -20.31 -0.66 -2.72
CA SER A 452 -19.02 -0.86 -3.40
C SER A 452 -18.30 0.45 -3.68
N LEU A 453 -19.00 1.48 -4.16
CA LEU A 453 -18.43 2.79 -4.42
C LEU A 453 -17.88 3.44 -3.13
N ILE A 454 -18.65 3.40 -2.05
CA ILE A 454 -18.23 3.93 -0.76
C ILE A 454 -17.03 3.17 -0.22
N SER A 455 -17.03 1.84 -0.35
CA SER A 455 -15.93 0.99 0.09
C SER A 455 -14.64 1.25 -0.70
N GLN A 456 -14.73 1.40 -2.01
CA GLN A 456 -13.57 1.74 -2.85
C GLN A 456 -12.97 3.11 -2.48
N VAL A 457 -13.80 4.12 -2.26
CA VAL A 457 -13.36 5.44 -1.79
C VAL A 457 -12.76 5.35 -0.38
N PHE A 458 -13.33 4.50 0.49
CA PHE A 458 -12.76 4.24 1.81
C PHE A 458 -11.34 3.68 1.70
N TYR A 459 -11.14 2.61 0.92
CA TYR A 459 -9.79 2.03 0.72
C TYR A 459 -8.81 3.00 0.09
N TYR A 460 -9.25 3.83 -0.83
CA TYR A 460 -8.43 4.87 -1.47
C TYR A 460 -7.82 5.84 -0.46
N GLN A 461 -8.51 6.14 0.64
CA GLN A 461 -8.06 7.06 1.70
C GLN A 461 -7.64 6.36 3.00
N ASP A 462 -7.81 5.03 3.10
CA ASP A 462 -7.46 4.27 4.30
C ASP A 462 -5.94 4.22 4.54
N VAL A 463 -5.56 4.17 5.80
CA VAL A 463 -4.15 4.14 6.22
C VAL A 463 -3.30 3.07 5.51
N LYS A 464 -3.90 1.94 5.13
CA LYS A 464 -3.21 0.85 4.45
C LYS A 464 -2.88 1.13 2.99
N CYS A 465 -3.67 1.96 2.32
CA CYS A 465 -3.61 2.21 0.88
C CYS A 465 -3.27 3.65 0.51
N ARG A 466 -3.58 4.62 1.37
CA ARG A 466 -3.53 6.05 1.04
C ARG A 466 -2.17 6.53 0.56
N GLU A 467 -1.08 6.00 1.11
CA GLU A 467 0.28 6.40 0.75
C GLU A 467 0.58 6.14 -0.73
N GLU A 468 0.09 5.03 -1.27
CA GLU A 468 0.25 4.64 -2.68
C GLU A 468 -0.91 5.07 -3.58
N MET A 469 -1.95 5.66 -3.03
CA MET A 469 -3.13 6.11 -3.76
C MET A 469 -3.39 7.61 -3.57
N TYR A 470 -4.13 7.97 -2.53
CA TYR A 470 -4.55 9.34 -2.26
C TYR A 470 -3.39 10.32 -2.12
N ASP A 471 -2.38 9.98 -1.31
CA ASP A 471 -1.24 10.88 -1.06
C ASP A 471 -0.42 11.12 -2.33
N LYS A 472 -0.26 10.11 -3.18
CA LYS A 472 0.42 10.26 -4.48
C LYS A 472 -0.37 11.10 -5.47
N ASP A 473 -1.68 11.04 -5.43
CA ASP A 473 -2.53 11.88 -6.29
C ASP A 473 -2.45 13.35 -5.86
N ILE A 474 -2.38 13.64 -4.56
CA ILE A 474 -2.08 14.99 -4.05
C ILE A 474 -0.70 15.47 -4.51
N ILE A 475 0.32 14.62 -4.42
CA ILE A 475 1.67 14.94 -4.91
C ILE A 475 1.66 15.25 -6.42
N MET A 476 0.91 14.49 -7.20
CA MET A 476 0.79 14.76 -8.65
C MET A 476 0.13 16.11 -8.92
N LEU A 477 -0.86 16.52 -8.13
CA LEU A 477 -1.41 17.88 -8.22
C LEU A 477 -0.38 18.94 -7.83
N GLN A 478 0.47 18.68 -6.86
CA GLN A 478 1.56 19.56 -6.49
C GLN A 478 2.60 19.69 -7.63
N ILE A 479 2.90 18.59 -8.31
CA ILE A 479 3.73 18.62 -9.52
C ILE A 479 3.06 19.48 -10.60
N GLY A 480 1.78 19.30 -10.82
CA GLY A 480 0.99 20.14 -11.74
C GLY A 480 1.06 21.61 -11.39
N ALA A 481 0.85 21.96 -10.13
CA ALA A 481 0.93 23.33 -9.63
C ALA A 481 2.34 23.93 -9.74
N ALA A 482 3.40 23.10 -9.65
CA ALA A 482 4.77 23.55 -9.79
C ALA A 482 5.17 23.86 -11.25
N PHE A 483 4.62 23.14 -12.23
CA PHE A 483 5.01 23.25 -13.64
C PHE A 483 4.01 23.99 -14.52
N MET A 484 2.73 24.03 -14.15
CA MET A 484 1.71 24.77 -14.89
C MET A 484 1.69 26.25 -14.48
N ASP A 485 1.20 27.10 -15.39
CA ASP A 485 0.75 28.44 -15.00
C ASP A 485 -0.32 28.32 -13.91
N PRO A 486 -0.22 29.07 -12.81
CA PRO A 486 -1.14 28.92 -11.67
C PRO A 486 -2.61 29.20 -12.02
N ASN A 487 -2.88 30.15 -12.90
CA ASN A 487 -4.24 30.41 -13.35
C ASN A 487 -4.77 29.28 -14.23
N GLN A 488 -3.97 28.73 -15.11
CA GLN A 488 -4.31 27.56 -15.92
C GLN A 488 -4.62 26.33 -15.05
N PHE A 489 -3.80 26.09 -14.02
CA PHE A 489 -4.00 25.01 -13.07
C PHE A 489 -5.35 25.12 -12.36
N LEU A 490 -5.68 26.31 -11.83
CA LEU A 490 -6.96 26.52 -11.14
C LEU A 490 -8.17 26.47 -12.08
N LEU A 491 -8.03 26.94 -13.32
CA LEU A 491 -9.09 26.80 -14.32
C LEU A 491 -9.36 25.33 -14.63
N LEU A 492 -8.32 24.48 -14.69
CA LEU A 492 -8.48 23.03 -14.85
C LEU A 492 -9.19 22.41 -13.66
N ILE A 493 -8.82 22.78 -12.44
CA ILE A 493 -9.49 22.33 -11.22
C ILE A 493 -10.98 22.69 -11.25
N LEU A 494 -11.31 23.95 -11.51
CA LEU A 494 -12.70 24.41 -11.62
C LEU A 494 -13.50 23.64 -12.67
N GLN A 495 -12.90 23.39 -13.81
CA GLN A 495 -13.55 22.66 -14.90
C GLN A 495 -13.81 21.19 -14.55
N ARG A 496 -12.84 20.51 -13.95
CA ARG A 496 -12.99 19.08 -13.56
C ARG A 496 -13.94 18.90 -12.39
N TYR A 497 -13.99 19.83 -11.46
CA TYR A 497 -15.00 19.85 -10.39
C TYR A 497 -16.40 20.25 -10.88
N GLU A 498 -16.54 20.63 -12.15
CA GLU A 498 -17.80 21.11 -12.74
C GLU A 498 -18.36 22.36 -11.99
N LEU A 499 -17.47 23.19 -11.46
CA LEU A 499 -17.78 24.40 -10.69
C LEU A 499 -17.56 25.71 -11.46
N ALA A 500 -17.25 25.63 -12.74
CA ALA A 500 -16.99 26.77 -13.57
C ALA A 500 -18.11 27.83 -13.50
N ASP A 501 -19.36 27.38 -13.59
CA ASP A 501 -20.53 28.25 -13.57
C ASP A 501 -20.79 28.85 -12.18
N ALA A 502 -20.38 28.19 -11.12
CA ALA A 502 -20.51 28.71 -9.75
C ALA A 502 -19.69 29.98 -9.52
N PHE A 503 -18.61 30.19 -10.27
CA PHE A 503 -17.74 31.36 -10.19
C PHE A 503 -17.85 32.32 -11.38
N ARG A 504 -18.71 32.00 -12.36
CA ARG A 504 -19.19 32.95 -13.37
C ARG A 504 -20.45 33.64 -12.84
N LYS A 505 -20.79 34.80 -13.36
CA LYS A 505 -22.02 35.52 -13.03
C LYS A 505 -23.27 34.90 -13.69
N VAL A 506 -23.38 33.58 -13.70
CA VAL A 506 -24.52 32.86 -14.24
C VAL A 506 -25.51 32.64 -13.10
N LYS A 507 -26.80 32.80 -13.39
CA LYS A 507 -27.86 32.46 -12.43
C LYS A 507 -27.76 30.99 -12.10
N LEU A 508 -27.34 30.68 -10.89
CA LEU A 508 -27.39 29.33 -10.36
C LEU A 508 -28.82 28.84 -10.26
N SER A 509 -29.01 27.54 -10.35
CA SER A 509 -30.31 26.90 -10.15
C SER A 509 -30.96 27.39 -8.84
N LYS A 510 -32.29 27.49 -8.85
CA LYS A 510 -33.07 27.79 -7.64
C LYS A 510 -33.42 26.52 -6.83
N ASP A 511 -32.98 25.35 -7.32
CA ASP A 511 -33.22 24.08 -6.65
C ASP A 511 -32.33 23.97 -5.41
N PRO A 512 -32.93 23.88 -4.19
CA PRO A 512 -32.18 23.81 -2.93
C PRO A 512 -31.22 22.62 -2.86
N ASP A 513 -31.59 21.48 -3.43
CA ASP A 513 -30.74 20.27 -3.38
C ASP A 513 -29.51 20.42 -4.28
N LEU A 514 -29.65 21.04 -5.45
CA LEU A 514 -28.53 21.35 -6.33
C LEU A 514 -27.60 22.40 -5.71
N ILE A 515 -28.16 23.41 -5.06
CA ILE A 515 -27.36 24.42 -4.35
C ILE A 515 -26.55 23.76 -3.22
N LYS A 516 -27.17 22.91 -2.43
CA LYS A 516 -26.48 22.16 -1.38
C LYS A 516 -25.33 21.32 -1.95
N GLN A 517 -25.57 20.64 -3.04
CA GLN A 517 -24.58 19.81 -3.72
C GLN A 517 -23.43 20.67 -4.25
N TYR A 518 -23.71 21.81 -4.89
CA TYR A 518 -22.68 22.76 -5.33
C TYR A 518 -21.83 23.26 -4.14
N ASN A 519 -22.47 23.61 -3.03
CA ASN A 519 -21.75 24.05 -1.83
C ASN A 519 -20.80 22.99 -1.32
N MET A 520 -21.25 21.73 -1.24
CA MET A 520 -20.41 20.62 -0.81
C MET A 520 -19.22 20.39 -1.78
N LEU A 521 -19.43 20.51 -3.07
CA LEU A 521 -18.35 20.40 -4.06
C LEU A 521 -17.34 21.54 -3.97
N ILE A 522 -17.79 22.75 -3.68
CA ILE A 522 -16.90 23.91 -3.45
C ILE A 522 -16.06 23.66 -2.19
N GLU A 523 -16.66 23.17 -1.12
CA GLU A 523 -15.92 22.80 0.10
C GLU A 523 -14.83 21.74 -0.21
N GLU A 524 -15.15 20.68 -0.92
CA GLU A 524 -14.19 19.64 -1.29
C GLU A 524 -13.07 20.21 -2.20
N MET A 525 -13.39 21.09 -3.14
CA MET A 525 -12.40 21.78 -3.98
C MET A 525 -11.46 22.66 -3.16
N LEU A 526 -12.01 23.48 -2.26
CA LEU A 526 -11.20 24.34 -1.39
C LEU A 526 -10.29 23.51 -0.48
N GLN A 527 -10.77 22.38 0.01
CA GLN A 527 -10.00 21.46 0.83
C GLN A 527 -8.80 20.89 0.04
N ILE A 528 -8.99 20.50 -1.20
CA ILE A 528 -7.89 20.04 -2.07
C ILE A 528 -6.87 21.16 -2.31
N LEU A 529 -7.32 22.40 -2.53
CA LEU A 529 -6.43 23.54 -2.68
C LEU A 529 -5.60 23.81 -1.41
N ILE A 530 -6.19 23.64 -0.24
CA ILE A 530 -5.49 23.70 1.05
C ILE A 530 -4.41 22.61 1.12
N TYR A 531 -4.73 21.38 0.71
CA TYR A 531 -3.78 20.27 0.76
C TYR A 531 -2.64 20.44 -0.25
N VAL A 532 -2.93 20.87 -1.46
CA VAL A 532 -1.90 21.13 -2.48
C VAL A 532 -0.90 22.19 -2.02
N THR A 533 -1.37 23.23 -1.35
CA THR A 533 -0.52 24.35 -0.91
C THR A 533 0.09 24.15 0.48
N GLY A 534 -0.58 23.44 1.36
CA GLY A 534 -0.23 23.33 2.77
C GLY A 534 0.37 21.99 3.22
N GLU A 535 0.12 20.90 2.50
CA GLU A 535 0.63 19.57 2.86
C GLU A 535 2.00 19.32 2.25
N ARG A 536 3.05 19.46 3.06
CA ARG A 536 4.45 19.45 2.63
C ARG A 536 5.32 18.43 3.36
N TYR A 537 4.73 17.61 4.22
CA TYR A 537 5.46 16.62 5.02
C TYR A 537 5.71 15.31 4.25
N VAL A 538 6.39 15.46 3.12
CA VAL A 538 6.90 14.34 2.32
C VAL A 538 8.38 14.62 2.01
N PRO A 539 9.31 13.72 2.36
CA PRO A 539 10.72 13.89 2.01
C PRO A 539 10.88 14.04 0.50
N GLY A 540 11.42 15.17 0.05
CA GLY A 540 11.55 15.54 -1.36
C GLY A 540 10.54 16.60 -1.82
N VAL A 541 9.34 16.66 -1.29
CA VAL A 541 8.44 17.80 -1.43
C VAL A 541 8.92 18.97 -0.57
N SER A 542 9.43 18.66 0.61
CA SER A 542 10.15 19.56 1.51
C SER A 542 11.34 18.85 2.14
N ASN A 543 12.15 19.57 2.92
CA ASN A 543 13.33 19.02 3.61
C ASN A 543 13.01 18.32 4.93
N VAL A 544 11.85 17.71 5.04
CA VAL A 544 11.46 16.93 6.22
C VAL A 544 12.08 15.54 6.20
N THR A 545 12.32 14.99 7.39
CA THR A 545 12.76 13.60 7.56
C THR A 545 11.58 12.64 7.66
N LYS A 546 11.82 11.34 7.45
CA LYS A 546 10.79 10.31 7.67
C LYS A 546 10.28 10.31 9.12
N GLU A 547 11.16 10.59 10.10
CA GLU A 547 10.78 10.69 11.50
C GLU A 547 9.82 11.85 11.76
N GLU A 548 10.08 13.01 11.15
CA GLU A 548 9.19 14.19 11.26
C GLU A 548 7.81 13.92 10.68
N VAL A 549 7.73 13.15 9.60
CA VAL A 549 6.45 12.73 9.01
C VAL A 549 5.65 11.86 9.99
N VAL A 550 6.30 10.87 10.61
CA VAL A 550 5.65 10.00 11.60
C VAL A 550 5.26 10.81 12.84
N MET A 551 6.12 11.70 13.33
CA MET A 551 5.80 12.58 14.45
C MET A 551 4.55 13.42 14.16
N ARG A 552 4.44 13.99 12.97
CA ARG A 552 3.27 14.80 12.57
C ARG A 552 1.98 13.98 12.57
N GLU A 553 2.01 12.76 12.07
CA GLU A 553 0.85 11.85 12.12
C GLU A 553 0.42 11.57 13.57
N ILE A 554 1.37 11.27 14.46
CA ILE A 554 1.09 11.01 15.87
C ILE A 554 0.54 12.27 16.56
N ILE A 555 1.12 13.43 16.31
CA ILE A 555 0.66 14.70 16.86
C ILE A 555 -0.82 14.94 16.52
N HIS A 556 -1.20 14.74 15.25
CA HIS A 556 -2.56 14.97 14.80
C HIS A 556 -3.55 13.92 15.32
N LEU A 557 -3.12 12.66 15.49
CA LEU A 557 -3.94 11.66 16.18
C LEU A 557 -4.20 12.04 17.63
N LEU A 558 -3.17 12.44 18.36
CA LEU A 558 -3.28 12.80 19.78
C LEU A 558 -3.93 14.17 20.02
N CYS A 559 -4.03 15.04 19.02
CA CYS A 559 -4.81 16.26 19.06
C CYS A 559 -6.32 15.99 19.14
N ILE A 560 -6.77 14.82 18.73
CA ILE A 560 -8.17 14.40 18.82
C ILE A 560 -8.48 13.97 20.26
N GLU A 561 -7.74 13.02 20.76
CA GLU A 561 -7.88 12.43 22.10
C GLU A 561 -6.63 11.62 22.47
N PRO A 562 -6.37 11.39 23.78
CA PRO A 562 -5.33 10.45 24.20
C PRO A 562 -5.62 9.05 23.67
N MET A 563 -4.58 8.32 23.23
CA MET A 563 -4.72 7.01 22.60
C MET A 563 -3.79 5.96 23.22
N ALA A 564 -4.25 4.70 23.24
CA ALA A 564 -3.41 3.55 23.55
C ALA A 564 -2.39 3.31 22.43
N HIS A 565 -1.24 2.71 22.77
CA HIS A 565 -0.17 2.38 21.82
C HIS A 565 -0.68 1.61 20.59
N SER A 566 -1.50 0.59 20.81
CA SER A 566 -2.05 -0.24 19.73
C SER A 566 -2.97 0.54 18.77
N ALA A 567 -3.71 1.52 19.29
CA ALA A 567 -4.58 2.37 18.48
C ALA A 567 -3.75 3.32 17.60
N ILE A 568 -2.66 3.88 18.14
CA ILE A 568 -1.73 4.71 17.37
C ILE A 568 -1.06 3.87 16.27
N THR A 569 -0.55 2.69 16.61
CA THR A 569 0.11 1.79 15.65
C THR A 569 -0.82 1.44 14.48
N LYS A 570 -2.07 1.11 14.74
CA LYS A 570 -3.07 0.80 13.69
C LYS A 570 -3.43 1.99 12.80
N SER A 571 -3.19 3.19 13.28
CA SER A 571 -3.50 4.45 12.56
C SER A 571 -2.31 5.01 11.79
N LEU A 572 -1.16 4.35 11.84
CA LEU A 572 0.04 4.73 11.10
C LEU A 572 0.29 3.80 9.91
N PRO A 573 0.76 4.32 8.77
CA PRO A 573 1.18 3.48 7.66
C PRO A 573 2.43 2.68 8.01
N GLU A 574 2.52 1.46 7.48
CA GLU A 574 3.70 0.61 7.59
C GLU A 574 4.63 0.84 6.40
N ASN A 575 5.94 0.80 6.66
CA ASN A 575 6.95 0.84 5.60
C ASN A 575 7.14 -0.54 4.94
N GLU A 576 8.13 -0.65 4.05
CA GLU A 576 8.51 -1.89 3.36
C GLU A 576 8.87 -3.06 4.28
N ASN A 577 9.21 -2.76 5.54
CA ASN A 577 9.59 -3.75 6.57
C ASN A 577 8.43 -4.05 7.55
N ASN A 578 7.21 -3.60 7.26
CA ASN A 578 6.03 -3.65 8.13
C ASN A 578 6.24 -2.94 9.48
N GLU A 579 7.02 -1.85 9.48
CA GLU A 579 7.29 -1.02 10.65
C GLU A 579 6.63 0.35 10.47
N THR A 580 6.01 0.87 11.52
CA THR A 580 5.38 2.20 11.50
C THR A 580 6.34 3.33 11.86
N GLY A 581 7.49 3.01 12.45
CA GLY A 581 8.44 4.00 12.97
C GLY A 581 8.01 4.66 14.29
N LEU A 582 6.89 4.22 14.87
CA LEU A 582 6.33 4.77 16.12
C LEU A 582 7.33 4.75 17.27
N GLU A 583 8.01 3.63 17.49
CA GLU A 583 8.92 3.40 18.61
C GLU A 583 10.09 4.40 18.65
N ASN A 584 10.50 4.90 17.49
CA ASN A 584 11.62 5.81 17.38
C ASN A 584 11.28 7.25 17.79
N VAL A 585 10.01 7.61 17.81
CA VAL A 585 9.59 9.01 17.90
C VAL A 585 8.50 9.29 18.94
N ILE A 586 7.81 8.26 19.47
CA ILE A 586 6.66 8.45 20.37
C ILE A 586 7.04 9.27 21.61
N ASP A 587 8.21 9.04 22.20
CA ASP A 587 8.66 9.74 23.40
C ASP A 587 9.06 11.20 23.14
N LYS A 588 9.29 11.57 21.88
CA LYS A 588 9.57 12.96 21.48
C LYS A 588 8.32 13.83 21.50
N VAL A 589 7.17 13.25 21.19
CA VAL A 589 5.91 13.98 20.99
C VAL A 589 4.85 13.71 22.06
N ALA A 590 4.92 12.60 22.77
CA ALA A 590 3.90 12.16 23.70
C ALA A 590 4.48 11.71 25.03
N THR A 591 3.62 11.75 26.08
CA THR A 591 3.90 11.26 27.43
C THR A 591 2.98 10.11 27.76
N PHE A 592 3.54 9.00 28.21
CA PHE A 592 2.74 7.85 28.62
C PHE A 592 2.11 8.09 29.99
N LYS A 593 0.79 7.96 30.07
CA LYS A 593 0.02 7.96 31.32
C LYS A 593 -0.34 6.54 31.69
N LYS A 594 0.13 6.12 32.85
CA LYS A 594 -0.21 4.81 33.41
C LYS A 594 -1.73 4.72 33.67
N PRO A 595 -2.32 3.53 33.53
CA PRO A 595 -3.74 3.34 33.81
C PRO A 595 -4.02 3.67 35.29
N GLY A 596 -5.13 4.40 35.55
CA GLY A 596 -5.71 4.52 36.87
C GLY A 596 -6.33 3.20 37.33
N VAL A 597 -6.99 3.20 38.48
CA VAL A 597 -7.60 2.00 39.11
C VAL A 597 -8.57 1.23 38.17
N SER A 598 -9.07 1.86 37.11
CA SER A 598 -10.06 1.30 36.18
C SER A 598 -9.79 1.62 34.69
N GLY A 599 -8.59 2.03 34.31
CA GLY A 599 -8.31 2.49 32.94
C GLY A 599 -7.09 1.87 32.28
N HIS A 600 -6.95 2.10 30.98
CA HIS A 600 -5.83 1.64 30.14
C HIS A 600 -4.70 2.68 30.12
N GLY A 601 -3.48 2.24 29.86
CA GLY A 601 -2.36 3.14 29.60
C GLY A 601 -2.56 3.85 28.26
N VAL A 602 -2.46 5.18 28.27
CA VAL A 602 -2.60 6.01 27.08
C VAL A 602 -1.45 6.98 26.93
N TYR A 603 -1.20 7.38 25.68
CA TYR A 603 -0.29 8.47 25.36
C TYR A 603 -1.06 9.78 25.24
N GLU A 604 -0.55 10.82 25.85
CA GLU A 604 -1.03 12.19 25.69
C GLU A 604 0.00 13.04 24.98
N LEU A 605 -0.47 13.94 24.13
CA LEU A 605 0.38 14.86 23.42
C LEU A 605 1.08 15.82 24.38
N LYS A 606 2.38 16.07 24.17
CA LYS A 606 3.12 17.10 24.89
C LYS A 606 2.64 18.49 24.50
N ASP A 607 2.58 19.39 25.48
CA ASP A 607 2.09 20.76 25.28
C ASP A 607 2.88 21.54 24.23
N GLU A 608 4.18 21.32 24.16
CA GLU A 608 5.07 21.96 23.18
C GLU A 608 4.76 21.58 21.72
N CYS A 609 4.14 20.41 21.49
CA CYS A 609 3.78 19.92 20.16
C CYS A 609 2.44 20.47 19.66
N LEU A 610 1.63 21.09 20.51
CA LEU A 610 0.33 21.64 20.12
C LEU A 610 0.41 22.78 19.12
N LYS A 611 1.52 23.49 19.07
CA LYS A 611 1.79 24.53 18.08
C LYS A 611 1.82 23.99 16.64
N GLU A 612 2.02 22.68 16.47
CA GLU A 612 2.08 22.00 15.17
C GLU A 612 0.71 21.55 14.68
N PHE A 613 -0.35 21.70 15.48
CA PHE A 613 -1.69 21.32 15.07
C PHE A 613 -2.18 22.09 13.86
N ASN A 614 -2.57 21.34 12.83
CA ASN A 614 -3.23 21.86 11.64
C ASN A 614 -4.67 21.33 11.59
N MET A 615 -5.63 22.23 11.70
CA MET A 615 -7.05 21.89 11.65
C MET A 615 -7.44 21.15 10.37
N PHE A 616 -6.82 21.50 9.23
CA PHE A 616 -7.01 20.87 7.93
C PHE A 616 -5.90 19.85 7.61
N PHE A 617 -5.58 19.01 8.57
CA PHE A 617 -4.68 17.89 8.33
C PHE A 617 -5.32 16.88 7.35
N TYR A 618 -4.64 16.57 6.25
CA TYR A 618 -5.24 15.86 5.10
C TYR A 618 -5.61 14.40 5.35
N HIS A 619 -5.11 13.79 6.41
CA HIS A 619 -5.49 12.42 6.82
C HIS A 619 -6.64 12.38 7.83
N TYR A 620 -7.18 13.52 8.26
CA TYR A 620 -8.38 13.53 9.07
C TYR A 620 -9.61 13.17 8.24
N THR A 621 -10.44 12.27 8.77
CA THR A 621 -11.83 12.12 8.32
C THR A 621 -12.64 13.35 8.76
N LYS A 622 -13.80 13.58 8.16
CA LYS A 622 -14.69 14.68 8.58
C LYS A 622 -15.03 14.64 10.09
N THR A 623 -15.23 13.43 10.62
CA THR A 623 -15.48 13.23 12.06
C THR A 623 -14.26 13.57 12.90
N GLN A 624 -13.08 13.13 12.50
CA GLN A 624 -11.83 13.44 13.19
C GLN A 624 -11.51 14.94 13.16
N HIS A 625 -11.72 15.59 12.00
CA HIS A 625 -11.58 17.04 11.87
C HIS A 625 -12.45 17.79 12.88
N SER A 626 -13.75 17.47 12.95
CA SER A 626 -14.68 18.10 13.89
C SER A 626 -14.30 17.87 15.34
N LYS A 627 -13.91 16.65 15.70
CA LYS A 627 -13.45 16.31 17.06
C LYS A 627 -12.17 17.06 17.44
N ALA A 628 -11.18 17.08 16.56
CA ALA A 628 -9.91 17.75 16.81
C ALA A 628 -10.11 19.27 16.96
N GLU A 629 -10.88 19.88 16.06
CA GLU A 629 -11.23 21.30 16.14
C GLU A 629 -11.91 21.64 17.48
N HIS A 630 -12.92 20.86 17.85
CA HIS A 630 -13.63 21.06 19.11
C HIS A 630 -12.71 20.91 20.33
N THR A 631 -11.88 19.89 20.34
CA THR A 631 -10.94 19.62 21.44
C THR A 631 -9.94 20.77 21.60
N GLN A 632 -9.37 21.24 20.50
CA GLN A 632 -8.38 22.31 20.55
C GLN A 632 -9.00 23.67 20.88
N LYS A 633 -10.18 24.01 20.37
CA LYS A 633 -10.90 25.24 20.72
C LYS A 633 -11.28 25.25 22.20
N LYS A 634 -11.82 24.14 22.72
CA LYS A 634 -12.15 23.98 24.15
C LYS A 634 -10.93 24.19 25.04
N ARG A 635 -9.79 23.63 24.67
CA ARG A 635 -8.55 23.78 25.40
C ARG A 635 -8.06 25.23 25.43
N ARG A 636 -8.02 25.91 24.27
CA ARG A 636 -7.61 27.32 24.19
C ARG A 636 -8.49 28.21 25.03
N LYS A 637 -9.82 27.97 25.04
CA LYS A 637 -10.77 28.66 25.90
C LYS A 637 -10.48 28.45 27.38
N GLN A 638 -10.12 27.23 27.79
CA GLN A 638 -9.73 26.92 29.16
C GLN A 638 -8.43 27.64 29.59
N GLU A 639 -7.53 27.86 28.64
CA GLU A 639 -6.28 28.60 28.81
C GLU A 639 -6.45 30.13 28.69
N ASN A 640 -7.68 30.64 28.55
CA ASN A 640 -8.03 32.03 28.30
C ASN A 640 -7.32 32.61 27.05
N ARG A 641 -7.22 31.84 26.00
CA ARG A 641 -6.69 32.25 24.72
C ARG A 641 -7.80 32.38 23.68
N ASP A 642 -7.53 33.13 22.60
CA ASP A 642 -8.42 33.21 21.45
C ASP A 642 -8.70 31.83 20.87
N GLU A 643 -9.91 31.58 20.41
CA GLU A 643 -10.31 30.30 19.81
C GLU A 643 -9.79 30.14 18.36
N ALA A 644 -9.05 31.09 17.82
CA ALA A 644 -8.45 30.98 16.52
C ALA A 644 -7.46 29.82 16.44
N LEU A 645 -7.59 29.03 15.37
CA LEU A 645 -6.70 27.90 15.04
C LEU A 645 -6.01 28.16 13.69
N PRO A 646 -5.08 29.12 13.61
CA PRO A 646 -4.36 29.40 12.37
C PRO A 646 -3.49 28.19 11.99
N PRO A 647 -3.21 27.99 10.68
CA PRO A 647 -2.28 26.96 10.29
C PRO A 647 -0.90 27.22 10.90
N PRO A 648 -0.21 26.17 11.37
CA PRO A 648 1.20 26.31 11.72
C PRO A 648 2.02 26.67 10.47
N PRO A 649 3.14 27.40 10.62
CA PRO A 649 4.01 27.68 9.49
C PRO A 649 4.46 26.35 8.84
N PRO A 650 4.10 26.09 7.56
CA PRO A 650 4.51 24.85 6.91
C PRO A 650 6.01 24.87 6.61
N PRO A 651 6.67 23.72 6.49
CA PRO A 651 8.03 23.65 6.01
C PRO A 651 8.13 24.25 4.60
N GLU A 652 9.28 24.79 4.25
CA GLU A 652 9.51 25.34 2.93
C GLU A 652 9.53 24.23 1.86
N PHE A 653 8.89 24.47 0.73
CA PHE A 653 8.96 23.57 -0.41
C PHE A 653 10.40 23.41 -0.90
N SER A 654 10.77 22.20 -1.30
CA SER A 654 12.02 21.97 -2.05
C SER A 654 12.04 22.79 -3.36
N PRO A 655 13.20 23.09 -3.94
CA PRO A 655 13.28 23.88 -5.17
C PRO A 655 12.40 23.38 -6.32
N ALA A 656 12.24 22.06 -6.46
CA ALA A 656 11.38 21.43 -7.47
C ALA A 656 9.88 21.73 -7.29
N PHE A 657 9.45 22.05 -6.09
CA PHE A 657 8.06 22.36 -5.73
C PHE A 657 7.83 23.81 -5.32
N SER A 658 8.86 24.65 -5.36
CA SER A 658 8.78 26.04 -4.88
C SER A 658 7.70 26.88 -5.56
N ASN A 659 7.38 26.58 -6.79
CA ASN A 659 6.37 27.30 -7.57
C ASN A 659 4.92 26.96 -7.17
N VAL A 660 4.69 25.93 -6.38
CA VAL A 660 3.34 25.56 -5.92
C VAL A 660 2.66 26.71 -5.18
N VAL A 661 3.41 27.49 -4.41
CA VAL A 661 2.85 28.64 -3.65
C VAL A 661 2.23 29.71 -4.53
N ARG A 662 2.60 29.79 -5.82
CA ARG A 662 2.05 30.77 -6.77
C ARG A 662 0.54 30.62 -6.99
N ILE A 663 -0.04 29.46 -6.73
CA ILE A 663 -1.50 29.29 -6.83
C ILE A 663 -2.25 30.05 -5.75
N LEU A 664 -1.61 30.40 -4.63
CA LEU A 664 -2.23 31.16 -3.55
C LEU A 664 -2.51 32.62 -3.94
N ASN A 665 -1.68 33.24 -4.76
CA ASN A 665 -1.76 34.67 -5.12
C ASN A 665 -2.12 34.92 -6.58
N CYS A 666 -2.51 33.93 -7.35
CA CYS A 666 -2.93 34.13 -8.73
C CYS A 666 -4.33 34.77 -8.83
N ASP A 667 -4.64 35.32 -10.00
CA ASP A 667 -5.89 36.08 -10.22
C ASP A 667 -7.14 35.20 -10.02
N VAL A 668 -7.09 33.95 -10.49
CA VAL A 668 -8.20 32.99 -10.33
C VAL A 668 -8.44 32.64 -8.85
N MET A 669 -7.37 32.45 -8.07
CA MET A 669 -7.50 32.21 -6.62
C MET A 669 -8.15 33.41 -5.94
N MET A 670 -7.68 34.61 -6.22
CA MET A 670 -8.24 35.84 -5.65
C MET A 670 -9.72 35.99 -6.01
N HIS A 671 -10.10 35.65 -7.24
CA HIS A 671 -11.49 35.65 -7.65
C HIS A 671 -12.34 34.66 -6.85
N ILE A 672 -11.87 33.43 -6.65
CA ILE A 672 -12.55 32.41 -5.86
C ILE A 672 -12.75 32.91 -4.41
N LEU A 673 -11.69 33.40 -3.77
CA LEU A 673 -11.73 33.85 -2.39
C LEU A 673 -12.66 35.05 -2.21
N ARG A 674 -12.57 36.06 -3.08
CA ARG A 674 -13.46 37.26 -3.06
C ARG A 674 -14.91 36.86 -3.27
N THR A 675 -15.20 36.01 -4.23
CA THR A 675 -16.56 35.58 -4.54
C THR A 675 -17.23 34.91 -3.33
N ILE A 676 -16.54 34.03 -2.65
CA ILE A 676 -17.08 33.34 -1.47
C ILE A 676 -17.26 34.33 -0.32
N LEU A 677 -16.29 35.18 -0.03
CA LEU A 677 -16.39 36.20 1.03
C LEU A 677 -17.52 37.20 0.76
N GLN A 678 -17.67 37.62 -0.51
CA GLN A 678 -18.72 38.55 -0.91
C GLN A 678 -20.12 37.94 -0.71
N ARG A 679 -20.32 36.68 -1.08
CA ARG A 679 -21.58 35.95 -0.84
C ARG A 679 -21.95 35.90 0.65
N ALA A 680 -20.98 35.67 1.53
CA ALA A 680 -21.19 35.65 2.97
C ALA A 680 -21.57 37.04 3.53
N VAL A 681 -20.97 38.11 3.01
CA VAL A 681 -21.22 39.49 3.45
C VAL A 681 -22.54 40.04 2.92
N GLU A 682 -22.92 39.71 1.71
CA GLU A 682 -24.15 40.16 1.05
C GLU A 682 -25.38 39.38 1.49
N LEU A 683 -25.22 38.38 2.41
CA LEU A 683 -26.30 37.56 2.98
C LEU A 683 -27.12 36.80 1.92
N GLU A 684 -26.55 36.46 0.80
CA GLU A 684 -27.09 35.48 -0.09
C GLU A 684 -27.03 34.10 0.57
N THR A 685 -28.02 33.82 1.39
CA THR A 685 -28.03 32.77 2.43
C THR A 685 -27.89 31.32 1.92
N HIS A 686 -27.88 31.10 0.63
CA HIS A 686 -27.89 29.76 0.04
C HIS A 686 -26.62 29.39 -0.72
N LEU A 687 -25.71 30.35 -1.00
CA LEU A 687 -24.55 30.17 -1.87
C LEU A 687 -23.21 30.10 -1.13
N TRP A 688 -23.25 30.00 0.18
CA TRP A 688 -22.07 29.86 1.03
C TRP A 688 -22.37 29.03 2.28
N THR A 689 -21.34 28.50 2.92
CA THR A 689 -21.41 27.78 4.18
C THR A 689 -20.33 28.28 5.14
N GLU A 690 -20.50 28.05 6.44
CA GLU A 690 -19.46 28.36 7.42
C GLU A 690 -18.16 27.60 7.12
N ALA A 691 -18.24 26.33 6.69
CA ALA A 691 -17.08 25.53 6.29
C ALA A 691 -16.30 26.15 5.13
N MET A 692 -16.99 26.70 4.12
CA MET A 692 -16.31 27.44 3.04
C MET A 692 -15.54 28.63 3.58
N ILE A 693 -16.11 29.39 4.49
CA ILE A 693 -15.46 30.56 5.10
C ILE A 693 -14.23 30.12 5.90
N GLN A 694 -14.31 29.07 6.69
CA GLN A 694 -13.14 28.51 7.38
C GLN A 694 -12.02 28.17 6.41
N MET A 695 -12.32 27.53 5.29
CA MET A 695 -11.35 27.14 4.28
C MET A 695 -10.76 28.34 3.56
N VAL A 696 -11.57 29.35 3.25
CA VAL A 696 -11.09 30.61 2.68
C VAL A 696 -10.15 31.33 3.64
N LEU A 697 -10.51 31.42 4.91
CA LEU A 697 -9.67 32.02 5.95
C LEU A 697 -8.35 31.25 6.11
N HIS A 698 -8.39 29.92 5.99
CA HIS A 698 -7.18 29.09 6.04
C HIS A 698 -6.25 29.34 4.85
N LEU A 699 -6.80 29.45 3.64
CA LEU A 699 -6.04 29.77 2.43
C LEU A 699 -5.41 31.18 2.51
N LEU A 700 -6.15 32.16 3.02
CA LEU A 700 -5.63 33.50 3.29
C LEU A 700 -4.47 33.45 4.30
N SER A 701 -4.63 32.67 5.35
CA SER A 701 -3.59 32.46 6.36
C SER A 701 -2.32 31.83 5.77
N LEU A 702 -2.46 30.83 4.90
CA LEU A 702 -1.32 30.22 4.20
C LEU A 702 -0.59 31.21 3.30
N GLY A 703 -1.33 32.04 2.56
CA GLY A 703 -0.74 33.06 1.70
C GLY A 703 0.05 34.12 2.50
N LEU A 704 -0.50 34.58 3.61
CA LEU A 704 0.15 35.53 4.52
C LEU A 704 1.37 34.96 5.21
N LEU A 705 1.30 33.71 5.67
CA LEU A 705 2.44 33.02 6.29
C LEU A 705 3.57 32.83 5.28
N GLU A 706 3.26 32.48 4.05
CA GLU A 706 4.25 32.29 2.99
C GLU A 706 4.99 33.62 2.70
N GLU A 707 4.24 34.69 2.51
CA GLU A 707 4.83 36.04 2.26
C GLU A 707 5.67 36.50 3.45
N LYS A 708 5.18 36.31 4.67
CA LYS A 708 5.92 36.60 5.89
C LYS A 708 7.24 35.87 5.96
N GLN A 709 7.24 34.56 5.70
CA GLN A 709 8.47 33.75 5.71
C GLN A 709 9.47 34.22 4.67
N GLN A 710 9.03 34.52 3.44
CA GLN A 710 9.91 35.00 2.38
C GLN A 710 10.50 36.35 2.72
N LEU A 711 9.71 37.29 3.26
CA LEU A 711 10.19 38.62 3.69
C LEU A 711 11.16 38.54 4.86
N GLN A 712 10.99 37.61 5.77
CA GLN A 712 11.91 37.42 6.92
C GLN A 712 13.24 36.76 6.52
N LYS A 713 13.20 35.89 5.50
CA LYS A 713 14.40 35.16 5.06
C LYS A 713 15.34 35.97 4.21
N SER A 714 14.80 36.84 3.36
CA SER A 714 15.58 37.67 2.43
C SER A 714 15.18 39.14 2.54
N PRO A 715 15.58 39.82 3.64
CA PRO A 715 15.18 41.21 3.83
C PRO A 715 15.85 42.19 2.85
N GLU A 716 16.89 41.76 2.14
CA GLU A 716 17.64 42.58 1.17
C GLU A 716 17.28 42.28 -0.29
N GLU A 717 16.53 41.20 -0.56
CA GLU A 717 16.10 40.81 -1.90
C GLU A 717 14.64 41.17 -2.15
N GLU A 718 14.33 41.52 -3.38
CA GLU A 718 12.95 41.77 -3.81
C GLU A 718 12.14 40.45 -3.77
N VAL A 719 11.18 40.36 -2.85
CA VAL A 719 10.29 39.20 -2.74
C VAL A 719 9.21 39.28 -3.81
N THR A 720 9.24 38.35 -4.75
CA THR A 720 8.30 38.29 -5.89
C THR A 720 6.91 37.78 -5.50
N PHE A 721 6.79 37.08 -4.39
CA PHE A 721 5.50 36.60 -3.88
C PHE A 721 4.74 37.76 -3.24
N ASP A 722 3.71 38.23 -3.91
CA ASP A 722 3.00 39.49 -3.63
C ASP A 722 1.55 39.27 -3.14
N PHE A 723 1.32 38.34 -2.27
CA PHE A 723 -0.01 38.00 -1.76
C PHE A 723 -0.74 39.21 -1.15
N TYR A 724 -0.05 40.00 -0.36
CA TYR A 724 -0.60 41.24 0.24
C TYR A 724 -1.16 42.21 -0.82
N HIS A 725 -0.37 42.50 -1.87
CA HIS A 725 -0.80 43.40 -2.93
C HIS A 725 -1.97 42.84 -3.73
N LYS A 726 -1.95 41.58 -4.03
CA LYS A 726 -3.06 40.87 -4.73
C LYS A 726 -4.34 40.88 -3.92
N ALA A 727 -4.27 40.62 -2.64
CA ALA A 727 -5.43 40.60 -1.73
C ALA A 727 -6.00 41.98 -1.44
N THR A 728 -5.15 43.01 -1.45
CA THR A 728 -5.57 44.42 -1.19
C THR A 728 -6.00 45.17 -2.46
N ARG A 729 -5.73 44.60 -3.66
CA ARG A 729 -6.16 45.16 -4.92
C ARG A 729 -7.69 45.07 -5.06
N MET A 730 -8.28 46.15 -5.59
CA MET A 730 -9.70 46.13 -5.95
C MET A 730 -9.97 45.20 -7.14
N GLY A 731 -11.11 44.53 -7.13
CA GLY A 731 -11.55 43.68 -8.24
C GLY A 731 -11.76 44.51 -9.52
N SER A 732 -11.45 43.92 -10.66
CA SER A 732 -11.46 44.58 -11.98
C SER A 732 -12.84 44.82 -12.58
N SER A 733 -13.94 44.37 -11.97
CA SER A 733 -15.29 44.54 -12.49
C SER A 733 -16.06 45.61 -11.68
N ALA A 734 -16.85 46.43 -12.36
CA ALA A 734 -17.63 47.48 -11.75
C ALA A 734 -18.62 47.02 -10.67
N LEU A 735 -18.91 45.72 -10.59
CA LEU A 735 -19.76 45.11 -9.57
C LEU A 735 -18.97 44.58 -8.37
N ASN A 736 -17.64 44.49 -8.44
CA ASN A 736 -16.76 43.95 -7.40
C ASN A 736 -15.65 44.93 -7.00
N ALA A 737 -16.00 46.22 -6.80
CA ALA A 737 -15.06 47.21 -6.32
C ALA A 737 -14.73 47.07 -4.83
N VAL A 738 -14.49 45.79 -4.38
CA VAL A 738 -14.20 45.46 -2.98
C VAL A 738 -12.93 44.63 -2.94
N ASN A 739 -12.02 44.92 -2.02
CA ASN A 739 -10.85 44.08 -1.79
C ASN A 739 -11.09 43.10 -0.60
N VAL A 740 -10.18 42.14 -0.45
CA VAL A 740 -10.28 41.11 0.58
C VAL A 740 -10.29 41.71 2.00
N LEU A 741 -9.51 42.76 2.28
CA LEU A 741 -9.49 43.39 3.61
C LEU A 741 -10.84 44.00 3.96
N MET A 742 -11.48 44.69 3.04
CA MET A 742 -12.80 45.30 3.25
C MET A 742 -13.85 44.21 3.51
N LEU A 743 -13.76 43.09 2.80
CA LEU A 743 -14.65 41.95 2.99
C LEU A 743 -14.45 41.29 4.36
N LEU A 744 -13.21 41.14 4.81
CA LEU A 744 -12.90 40.60 6.16
C LEU A 744 -13.43 41.49 7.27
N GLU A 745 -13.31 42.80 7.14
CA GLU A 745 -13.90 43.75 8.12
C GLU A 745 -15.42 43.68 8.16
N LYS A 746 -16.07 43.54 7.02
CA LYS A 746 -17.52 43.30 6.96
C LYS A 746 -17.93 41.95 7.53
N LEU A 747 -17.10 40.94 7.34
CA LEU A 747 -17.35 39.58 7.81
C LEU A 747 -17.48 39.49 9.35
N LYS A 748 -16.75 40.34 10.09
CA LYS A 748 -16.88 40.47 11.56
C LYS A 748 -18.29 40.80 12.05
N ARG A 749 -19.11 41.38 11.19
CA ARG A 749 -20.47 41.83 11.50
C ARG A 749 -21.54 40.80 11.16
N VAL A 750 -21.17 39.69 10.52
CA VAL A 750 -22.09 38.62 10.12
C VAL A 750 -22.39 37.74 11.34
N PRO A 751 -23.64 37.69 11.86
CA PRO A 751 -23.97 36.98 13.10
C PRO A 751 -23.71 35.46 13.03
N GLN A 752 -23.88 34.85 11.84
CA GLN A 752 -23.66 33.42 11.62
C GLN A 752 -22.17 33.01 11.66
N LEU A 753 -21.26 33.97 11.63
CA LEU A 753 -19.81 33.77 11.62
C LEU A 753 -19.12 34.23 12.91
N GLU A 754 -19.87 34.39 14.00
CA GLU A 754 -19.30 34.81 15.30
C GLU A 754 -18.19 33.86 15.77
N ALA A 755 -18.32 32.54 15.50
CA ALA A 755 -17.30 31.53 15.80
C ALA A 755 -15.99 31.71 15.01
N GLN A 756 -16.00 32.46 13.93
CA GLN A 756 -14.81 32.70 13.08
C GLN A 756 -14.16 34.06 13.35
N LYS A 757 -14.72 34.86 14.24
CA LYS A 757 -14.28 36.23 14.51
C LYS A 757 -12.82 36.33 14.98
N ASP A 758 -12.40 35.40 15.84
CA ASP A 758 -11.02 35.37 16.33
C ASP A 758 -10.03 35.05 15.20
N THR A 759 -10.41 34.13 14.29
CA THR A 759 -9.61 33.81 13.11
C THR A 759 -9.51 35.01 12.15
N VAL A 760 -10.61 35.73 11.92
CA VAL A 760 -10.62 36.96 11.09
C VAL A 760 -9.74 38.02 11.72
N ASN A 761 -9.79 38.23 13.03
CA ASN A 761 -8.93 39.16 13.75
C ASN A 761 -7.45 38.79 13.59
N TRP A 762 -7.11 37.53 13.75
CA TRP A 762 -5.74 37.03 13.56
C TRP A 762 -5.24 37.31 12.13
N ILE A 763 -6.07 37.08 11.12
CA ILE A 763 -5.72 37.31 9.71
C ILE A 763 -5.47 38.79 9.46
N LEU A 764 -6.31 39.67 10.00
CA LEU A 764 -6.13 41.14 9.86
C LEU A 764 -4.84 41.63 10.54
N GLN A 765 -4.49 41.08 11.70
CA GLN A 765 -3.19 41.32 12.34
C GLN A 765 -2.02 40.81 11.49
N MET A 766 -2.18 39.71 10.80
CA MET A 766 -1.18 39.18 9.88
C MET A 766 -1.02 40.08 8.65
N PHE A 767 -2.09 40.62 8.09
CA PHE A 767 -2.01 41.64 7.04
C PHE A 767 -1.21 42.86 7.48
N ASP A 768 -1.44 43.37 8.68
CA ASP A 768 -0.66 44.49 9.24
C ASP A 768 0.81 44.10 9.45
N THR A 769 1.08 42.88 9.88
CA THR A 769 2.45 42.40 10.06
C THR A 769 3.20 42.33 8.73
N VAL A 770 2.58 41.76 7.71
CA VAL A 770 3.15 41.65 6.36
C VAL A 770 3.37 43.04 5.73
N LYS A 771 2.40 43.95 5.92
CA LYS A 771 2.53 45.36 5.49
C LYS A 771 3.79 46.01 6.07
N ARG A 772 3.97 45.93 7.40
CA ARG A 772 5.15 46.48 8.08
C ARG A 772 6.46 45.85 7.62
N LEU A 773 6.47 44.55 7.34
CA LEU A 773 7.67 43.86 6.83
C LEU A 773 8.02 44.36 5.42
N ARG A 774 7.01 44.59 4.56
CA ARG A 774 7.22 45.14 3.22
C ARG A 774 7.72 46.59 3.25
N GLU A 775 7.18 47.41 4.13
CA GLU A 775 7.63 48.81 4.31
C GLU A 775 9.09 48.85 4.81
N LYS A 776 9.49 47.94 5.73
CA LYS A 776 10.89 47.82 6.19
C LYS A 776 11.82 47.37 5.04
N SER A 777 11.44 46.41 4.26
CA SER A 777 12.22 45.89 3.12
C SER A 777 12.45 47.01 2.08
N SER A 778 11.45 47.84 1.78
CA SER A 778 11.57 48.95 0.85
C SER A 778 12.49 50.09 1.37
N VAL A 779 12.54 50.30 2.69
CA VAL A 779 13.43 51.27 3.33
C VAL A 779 14.89 50.78 3.38
N THR A 780 15.11 49.47 3.56
CA THR A 780 16.45 48.86 3.59
C THR A 780 17.11 48.87 2.23
N THR A 781 16.36 48.75 1.14
CA THR A 781 16.87 48.82 -0.26
C THR A 781 17.36 50.22 -0.63
N VAL A 782 16.89 51.26 0.11
CA VAL A 782 17.33 52.65 -0.11
C VAL A 782 18.57 52.99 0.74
N MET A 783 18.90 52.22 1.81
CA MET A 783 20.00 52.52 2.73
C MET A 783 21.27 51.65 2.53
N SER A 784 21.30 50.63 1.68
CA SER A 784 22.43 49.71 1.52
C SER A 784 23.48 50.09 0.50
N THR A 785 23.67 51.42 0.25
CA THR A 785 24.83 51.91 -0.53
C THR A 785 25.85 52.66 0.33
N SER A 786 26.21 52.23 1.48
CA SER A 786 27.46 52.65 2.14
C SER A 786 27.83 51.82 3.34
N GLY A 787 29.02 51.21 3.29
CA GLY A 787 29.80 50.88 4.50
C GLY A 787 30.18 49.40 4.66
N SER A 788 31.34 49.12 4.10
CA SER A 788 32.14 47.92 4.44
C SER A 788 32.77 48.06 5.82
N GLU A 789 32.93 46.99 6.58
CA GLU A 789 34.26 46.52 7.02
C GLU A 789 34.16 45.37 8.07
N ALA A 790 35.17 44.57 7.96
CA ALA A 790 35.45 43.26 8.57
C ALA A 790 35.70 43.29 10.09
N THR A 791 35.49 42.10 10.71
CA THR A 791 36.47 41.57 11.67
C THR A 791 36.49 40.05 11.67
N LYS A 792 37.70 39.52 11.52
CA LYS A 792 38.11 38.15 11.73
C LYS A 792 38.30 37.88 13.24
N GLY A 793 38.05 36.68 13.67
CA GLY A 793 38.64 36.11 14.88
C GLY A 793 37.90 34.93 15.46
N ASP A 794 38.60 33.83 15.39
CA ASP A 794 38.63 32.60 16.22
C ASP A 794 38.10 31.31 15.60
N GLU A 795 38.98 30.76 14.80
CA GLU A 795 39.04 29.32 14.55
C GLU A 795 40.27 28.73 15.27
N ALA A 796 40.11 28.02 16.34
CA ALA A 796 41.11 27.03 16.84
C ALA A 796 40.69 26.23 18.09
N GLN A 797 39.44 25.74 18.19
CA GLN A 797 39.15 24.79 19.29
C GLN A 797 38.10 23.70 18.95
N SER A 798 37.79 23.45 17.68
CA SER A 798 36.68 22.59 17.30
C SER A 798 37.05 21.25 16.61
N THR A 799 38.31 20.97 16.36
CA THR A 799 38.70 19.78 15.57
C THR A 799 38.71 18.46 16.36
N GLN A 800 39.05 18.48 17.65
CA GLN A 800 39.05 17.26 18.46
C GLN A 800 37.65 16.80 18.89
N ASP A 801 36.76 17.73 19.13
CA ASP A 801 35.36 17.39 19.48
C ASP A 801 34.56 16.93 18.26
N LYS A 802 34.90 17.41 17.07
CA LYS A 802 34.28 16.96 15.80
C LYS A 802 34.71 15.53 15.45
N GLU A 803 35.99 15.17 15.65
CA GLU A 803 36.46 13.79 15.42
C GLU A 803 35.86 12.78 16.40
N LYS A 804 35.69 13.15 17.65
CA LYS A 804 35.08 12.31 18.70
C LYS A 804 33.60 12.10 18.48
N ALA A 805 32.91 13.15 18.04
CA ALA A 805 31.51 13.09 17.64
C ALA A 805 31.29 12.25 16.36
N GLU A 806 32.23 12.34 15.40
CA GLU A 806 32.15 11.59 14.14
C GLU A 806 32.44 10.08 14.36
N ARG A 807 33.38 9.72 15.24
CA ARG A 807 33.62 8.31 15.64
C ARG A 807 32.42 7.72 16.37
N LYS A 808 31.80 8.50 17.27
CA LYS A 808 30.55 8.08 17.98
C LYS A 808 29.41 7.90 17.02
N ARG A 809 29.25 8.79 16.03
CA ARG A 809 28.25 8.72 14.99
C ARG A 809 28.44 7.53 14.04
N LYS A 810 29.69 7.21 13.66
CA LYS A 810 30.03 6.03 12.84
C LYS A 810 29.79 4.71 13.59
N ALA A 811 30.09 4.65 14.87
CA ALA A 811 29.85 3.47 15.72
C ALA A 811 28.33 3.25 15.93
N GLU A 812 27.56 4.33 16.09
CA GLU A 812 26.12 4.28 16.27
C GLU A 812 25.42 3.93 14.95
N ALA A 813 25.89 4.45 13.83
CA ALA A 813 25.43 4.09 12.50
C ALA A 813 25.68 2.60 12.17
N ALA A 814 26.84 2.07 12.58
CA ALA A 814 27.16 0.65 12.40
C ALA A 814 26.29 -0.26 13.30
N ARG A 815 25.96 0.19 14.53
CA ARG A 815 25.07 -0.52 15.43
C ARG A 815 23.63 -0.53 14.91
N LEU A 816 23.14 0.62 14.43
CA LEU A 816 21.83 0.77 13.80
C LEU A 816 21.73 -0.06 12.51
N HIS A 817 22.81 -0.12 11.73
CA HIS A 817 22.85 -0.94 10.52
C HIS A 817 22.75 -2.43 10.83
N ARG A 818 23.46 -2.92 11.86
CA ARG A 818 23.33 -4.32 12.32
C ARG A 818 21.93 -4.62 12.87
N GLN A 819 21.35 -3.71 13.65
CA GLN A 819 19.98 -3.85 14.14
C GLN A 819 18.98 -3.89 12.98
N LYS A 820 19.20 -3.06 11.97
CA LYS A 820 18.35 -3.00 10.77
C LYS A 820 18.41 -4.30 9.97
N ILE A 821 19.60 -4.88 9.80
CA ILE A 821 19.77 -6.19 9.13
C ILE A 821 19.09 -7.31 9.93
N MET A 822 19.26 -7.34 11.26
CA MET A 822 18.63 -8.32 12.14
C MET A 822 17.10 -8.19 12.13
N ALA A 823 16.57 -6.95 12.13
CA ALA A 823 15.15 -6.68 12.02
C ALA A 823 14.59 -7.08 10.65
N GLN A 824 15.32 -6.83 9.56
CA GLN A 824 14.96 -7.24 8.21
C GLN A 824 14.90 -8.78 8.08
N MET A 825 15.87 -9.49 8.63
CA MET A 825 15.87 -10.95 8.66
C MET A 825 14.68 -11.50 9.47
N SER A 826 14.39 -10.90 10.63
CA SER A 826 13.24 -11.28 11.46
C SER A 826 11.89 -10.95 10.80
N ALA A 827 11.82 -9.84 10.06
CA ALA A 827 10.63 -9.45 9.32
C ALA A 827 10.39 -10.37 8.11
N LEU A 828 11.44 -10.73 7.39
CA LEU A 828 11.37 -11.70 6.28
C LEU A 828 10.93 -13.09 6.76
N GLN A 829 11.44 -13.51 7.90
CA GLN A 829 11.07 -14.78 8.52
C GLN A 829 9.62 -14.77 9.02
N ARG A 830 9.16 -13.65 9.60
CA ARG A 830 7.75 -13.45 9.97
C ARG A 830 6.84 -13.39 8.74
N ASN A 831 7.22 -12.66 7.70
CA ASN A 831 6.45 -12.58 6.45
C ASN A 831 6.36 -13.93 5.73
N PHE A 832 7.42 -14.72 5.76
CA PHE A 832 7.39 -16.09 5.25
C PHE A 832 6.36 -16.94 6.01
N ILE A 833 6.40 -16.87 7.35
CA ILE A 833 5.44 -17.57 8.22
C ILE A 833 4.02 -17.04 7.99
N GLU A 834 3.86 -15.73 7.83
CA GLU A 834 2.57 -15.06 7.68
C GLU A 834 1.98 -15.25 6.27
N THR A 835 2.82 -15.29 5.25
CA THR A 835 2.40 -15.61 3.87
C THR A 835 1.95 -17.06 3.75
N HIS A 836 2.67 -17.98 4.40
CA HIS A 836 2.23 -19.38 4.48
C HIS A 836 1.00 -19.55 5.40
N LYS A 837 0.87 -18.71 6.42
CA LYS A 837 -0.30 -18.69 7.30
C LYS A 837 -1.53 -18.13 6.59
N LEU A 838 -1.36 -17.07 5.80
CA LEU A 838 -2.41 -16.50 4.94
C LEU A 838 -2.86 -17.50 3.84
N LEU A 839 -1.92 -18.24 3.26
CA LEU A 839 -2.25 -19.32 2.32
C LEU A 839 -3.00 -20.46 3.04
N TYR A 840 -2.66 -20.72 4.31
CA TYR A 840 -3.30 -21.73 5.13
C TYR A 840 -4.67 -21.28 5.67
N GLU A 841 -4.79 -20.02 6.10
CA GLU A 841 -6.04 -19.42 6.57
C GLU A 841 -7.03 -19.20 5.42
N ASN A 842 -6.58 -18.74 4.25
CA ASN A 842 -7.41 -18.65 3.05
C ASN A 842 -7.88 -20.03 2.55
N THR A 843 -7.13 -21.09 2.86
CA THR A 843 -7.52 -22.47 2.56
C THR A 843 -8.63 -22.95 3.49
N LEU A 844 -8.57 -22.53 4.76
CA LEU A 844 -9.63 -22.83 5.75
C LEU A 844 -10.89 -22.00 5.47
N GLU A 845 -10.76 -20.74 5.03
CA GLU A 845 -11.91 -19.89 4.65
C GLU A 845 -12.56 -20.34 3.33
N ALA A 846 -11.78 -20.85 2.37
CA ALA A 846 -12.33 -21.41 1.13
C ALA A 846 -13.05 -22.75 1.35
N GLN A 847 -12.58 -23.56 2.28
CA GLN A 847 -13.27 -24.76 2.72
C GLN A 847 -14.51 -24.44 3.58
N GLY A 848 -14.50 -23.33 4.32
CA GLY A 848 -15.61 -22.88 5.16
C GLY A 848 -16.79 -22.25 4.40
N LYS A 849 -16.62 -21.85 3.14
CA LYS A 849 -17.72 -21.24 2.37
C LYS A 849 -18.68 -22.27 1.76
N ASP A 850 -18.24 -23.45 1.45
CA ASP A 850 -19.11 -24.52 0.99
C ASP A 850 -19.79 -25.29 2.13
N ASP A 851 -19.19 -25.27 3.33
CA ASP A 851 -19.76 -25.86 4.54
C ASP A 851 -20.67 -24.91 5.33
N ALA A 852 -20.62 -23.60 5.05
CA ALA A 852 -21.38 -22.57 5.79
C ALA A 852 -22.91 -22.64 5.63
N VAL A 853 -23.43 -23.41 4.67
CA VAL A 853 -24.88 -23.60 4.49
C VAL A 853 -25.43 -24.76 5.35
N MET A 854 -24.55 -25.66 5.82
CA MET A 854 -24.94 -26.80 6.69
C MET A 854 -24.49 -26.62 8.15
N GLU A 855 -23.63 -25.68 8.46
CA GLU A 855 -23.05 -25.47 9.79
C GLU A 855 -23.75 -24.40 10.64
N GLU A 856 -24.67 -23.61 10.09
CA GLU A 856 -25.41 -22.61 10.90
C GLU A 856 -26.27 -23.25 12.00
N GLU A 857 -26.66 -24.53 11.86
CA GLU A 857 -27.35 -25.24 12.92
C GLU A 857 -26.40 -26.00 13.89
N SER A 858 -25.16 -26.26 13.50
CA SER A 858 -24.22 -26.99 14.37
C SER A 858 -23.20 -26.11 15.11
N MET A 859 -22.92 -24.89 14.61
CA MET A 859 -22.01 -23.95 15.30
C MET A 859 -22.62 -23.26 16.52
N SER A 860 -23.94 -23.20 16.62
CA SER A 860 -24.59 -22.71 17.85
C SER A 860 -24.47 -23.69 19.03
N SER A 861 -24.10 -24.94 18.77
CA SER A 861 -23.89 -25.97 19.81
C SER A 861 -22.41 -26.30 20.06
N ALA A 862 -21.47 -25.83 19.22
CA ALA A 862 -20.05 -26.20 19.29
C ALA A 862 -19.15 -25.18 20.00
N ILE A 863 -19.63 -23.96 20.22
CA ILE A 863 -18.94 -22.99 21.07
C ILE A 863 -19.63 -22.93 22.43
N ASP A 864 -19.64 -24.05 23.10
CA ASP A 864 -19.85 -24.05 24.54
C ASP A 864 -18.51 -23.64 25.18
N CYS A 865 -18.38 -22.33 25.48
CA CYS A 865 -17.22 -21.75 26.17
C CYS A 865 -16.88 -22.45 27.49
N SER A 866 -17.76 -23.35 27.98
CA SER A 866 -17.55 -24.20 29.16
C SER A 866 -16.59 -25.39 28.91
N LYS A 867 -16.18 -25.64 27.63
CA LYS A 867 -15.27 -26.73 27.26
C LYS A 867 -13.84 -26.29 26.99
N ILE A 868 -13.55 -25.01 26.95
CA ILE A 868 -12.17 -24.52 27.02
C ILE A 868 -11.78 -24.65 28.49
N ALA A 869 -10.77 -25.45 28.78
CA ALA A 869 -10.32 -25.76 30.13
C ALA A 869 -9.88 -24.51 30.90
N LEU A 870 -10.82 -23.82 31.48
CA LEU A 870 -10.67 -22.77 32.46
C LEU A 870 -10.94 -23.34 33.85
N GLY A 871 -10.02 -24.13 34.38
CA GLY A 871 -10.03 -24.58 35.79
C GLY A 871 -11.29 -25.29 36.28
N PRO A 872 -11.32 -25.78 37.52
CA PRO A 872 -12.42 -26.60 38.04
C PRO A 872 -13.71 -25.76 38.15
N LYS A 873 -14.82 -26.39 37.70
CA LYS A 873 -16.19 -25.87 37.78
C LYS A 873 -16.46 -25.23 39.13
N ARG A 874 -16.66 -23.90 39.14
CA ARG A 874 -17.38 -23.21 40.20
C ARG A 874 -18.86 -23.25 39.85
N GLY A 875 -19.67 -23.65 40.87
CA GLY A 875 -21.13 -23.70 40.73
C GLY A 875 -21.76 -22.35 40.38
N PRO A 876 -23.10 -22.30 40.14
CA PRO A 876 -23.76 -21.15 39.59
C PRO A 876 -23.63 -19.97 40.51
N SER A 877 -22.75 -19.03 40.24
CA SER A 877 -22.69 -17.71 40.81
C SER A 877 -23.12 -16.70 39.77
N VAL A 878 -23.83 -15.68 40.20
CA VAL A 878 -24.24 -14.50 39.45
C VAL A 878 -23.19 -14.13 38.42
N ALA A 879 -23.59 -14.01 37.15
CA ALA A 879 -22.71 -13.73 36.01
C ALA A 879 -21.93 -12.45 36.26
N GLU A 880 -20.74 -12.55 36.81
CA GLU A 880 -19.71 -11.53 36.69
C GLU A 880 -19.27 -11.49 35.22
N LYS A 881 -19.33 -10.32 34.65
CA LYS A 881 -18.87 -10.08 33.27
C LYS A 881 -17.40 -10.44 33.18
N GLU A 882 -17.09 -11.42 32.37
CA GLU A 882 -15.72 -11.87 32.16
C GLU A 882 -15.01 -10.88 31.26
N VAL A 883 -13.96 -10.25 31.76
CA VAL A 883 -13.17 -9.25 31.06
C VAL A 883 -11.77 -9.80 30.87
N LEU A 884 -11.32 -9.85 29.62
CA LEU A 884 -9.97 -10.28 29.25
C LEU A 884 -9.10 -9.08 28.89
N THR A 885 -7.91 -9.03 29.43
CA THR A 885 -6.93 -7.94 29.18
C THR A 885 -5.88 -8.39 28.17
N CYS A 886 -5.70 -7.64 27.12
CA CYS A 886 -4.64 -7.88 26.15
C CYS A 886 -3.25 -7.62 26.77
N ILE A 887 -2.36 -8.59 26.70
CA ILE A 887 -1.00 -8.51 27.29
C ILE A 887 -0.16 -7.41 26.62
N LEU A 888 -0.39 -7.14 25.33
CA LEU A 888 0.41 -6.19 24.56
C LEU A 888 -0.08 -4.75 24.69
N CYS A 889 -1.38 -4.51 24.58
CA CYS A 889 -1.93 -3.15 24.64
C CYS A 889 -2.62 -2.82 25.97
N GLN A 890 -2.74 -3.79 26.86
CA GLN A 890 -3.40 -3.64 28.17
C GLN A 890 -4.88 -3.21 28.07
N GLU A 891 -5.51 -3.39 26.92
CA GLU A 891 -6.95 -3.16 26.74
C GLU A 891 -7.75 -4.33 27.31
N GLU A 892 -8.81 -3.98 28.04
CA GLU A 892 -9.79 -4.94 28.56
C GLU A 892 -10.95 -5.06 27.59
N GLN A 893 -11.37 -6.27 27.31
CA GLN A 893 -12.53 -6.55 26.49
C GLN A 893 -13.50 -7.49 27.19
N GLU A 894 -14.76 -7.11 27.27
CA GLU A 894 -15.84 -7.97 27.74
C GLU A 894 -16.03 -9.14 26.77
N VAL A 895 -16.04 -10.36 27.30
CA VAL A 895 -16.33 -11.55 26.51
C VAL A 895 -17.83 -11.60 26.21
N LYS A 896 -18.19 -11.28 24.95
CA LYS A 896 -19.56 -11.41 24.42
C LYS A 896 -19.53 -12.28 23.18
N LEU A 897 -20.61 -12.99 22.91
CA LEU A 897 -20.77 -13.80 21.69
C LEU A 897 -20.60 -13.01 20.38
N GLU A 898 -20.80 -11.71 20.42
CA GLU A 898 -20.70 -10.79 19.29
C GLU A 898 -19.44 -9.90 19.32
N SER A 899 -18.56 -10.08 20.32
CA SER A 899 -17.31 -9.33 20.37
C SER A 899 -16.24 -9.96 19.48
N ALA A 900 -15.31 -9.15 18.97
CA ALA A 900 -14.15 -9.66 18.23
C ALA A 900 -13.43 -10.75 19.04
N ALA A 901 -13.18 -11.91 18.42
CA ALA A 901 -12.57 -13.03 19.08
C ALA A 901 -11.19 -12.67 19.64
N MET A 902 -11.05 -12.71 20.95
CA MET A 902 -9.75 -12.68 21.61
C MET A 902 -9.17 -14.09 21.56
N VAL A 903 -8.08 -14.26 20.84
CA VAL A 903 -7.33 -15.51 20.84
C VAL A 903 -6.38 -15.48 22.02
N LEU A 904 -6.54 -16.39 22.95
CA LEU A 904 -5.53 -16.67 23.97
C LEU A 904 -4.33 -17.32 23.28
N SER A 905 -3.33 -16.53 22.89
CA SER A 905 -2.06 -17.09 22.45
C SER A 905 -1.20 -17.37 23.68
N ALA A 906 -1.10 -18.60 24.07
CA ALA A 906 -0.04 -19.03 24.98
C ALA A 906 1.27 -19.04 24.22
N CYS A 907 2.12 -18.02 24.39
CA CYS A 907 3.51 -18.08 23.98
C CYS A 907 4.20 -19.14 24.86
N VAL A 908 4.23 -20.39 24.39
CA VAL A 908 5.04 -21.42 25.03
C VAL A 908 6.51 -21.17 24.64
N GLN A 909 7.17 -20.32 25.40
CA GLN A 909 8.61 -20.20 25.33
C GLN A 909 9.20 -21.48 25.96
N LYS A 910 10.00 -22.24 25.19
CA LYS A 910 10.84 -23.30 25.76
C LYS A 910 11.77 -22.66 26.79
N SER A 911 11.36 -22.66 28.03
CA SER A 911 12.26 -22.23 29.11
C SER A 911 13.34 -23.30 29.35
N THR A 912 14.52 -22.88 29.66
CA THR A 912 15.63 -23.76 30.08
C THR A 912 15.25 -24.64 31.27
N ALA A 913 14.33 -24.21 32.14
CA ALA A 913 13.77 -24.99 33.24
C ALA A 913 12.97 -26.22 32.76
N LEU A 914 12.16 -26.08 31.69
CA LEU A 914 11.44 -27.18 31.07
C LEU A 914 12.35 -28.15 30.33
N THR A 915 13.44 -27.68 29.74
CA THR A 915 14.44 -28.53 29.09
C THR A 915 15.31 -29.30 30.09
N GLN A 916 15.54 -28.78 31.29
CA GLN A 916 16.29 -29.43 32.35
C GLN A 916 15.48 -30.59 33.02
N ASN A 917 14.17 -30.53 32.96
CA ASN A 917 13.28 -31.53 33.59
C ASN A 917 12.61 -32.49 32.55
N ARG A 918 13.31 -32.82 31.47
CA ARG A 918 12.78 -33.72 30.40
C ARG A 918 12.32 -35.11 30.86
N SER A 919 12.76 -35.57 32.01
CA SER A 919 12.40 -36.87 32.56
C SER A 919 11.26 -36.83 33.58
N ARG A 920 10.73 -35.66 33.92
CA ARG A 920 9.56 -35.56 34.80
C ARG A 920 8.30 -35.27 34.01
N ILE A 921 7.35 -36.16 34.08
CA ILE A 921 5.97 -35.92 33.69
C ILE A 921 5.43 -34.88 34.67
N LEU A 922 5.25 -33.67 34.22
CA LEU A 922 4.50 -32.68 34.97
C LEU A 922 3.03 -33.02 34.81
N GLU A 923 2.44 -33.66 35.79
CA GLU A 923 1.00 -33.70 35.96
C GLU A 923 0.55 -32.24 36.18
N LEU A 924 -0.08 -31.68 35.16
CA LEU A 924 -0.83 -30.42 35.28
C LEU A 924 -2.08 -30.75 36.10
N SER A 925 -1.97 -30.67 37.42
CA SER A 925 -3.11 -30.64 38.29
C SER A 925 -3.71 -29.23 38.32
N GLY A 926 -4.89 -29.09 37.73
CA GLY A 926 -5.78 -27.95 37.90
C GLY A 926 -5.70 -26.87 36.86
#